data_d121312934fdf45b99221ef6c803e79a
#
_entry.id   d121312934fdf45b99221ef6c803e79a
#
_cell.length_a   1.000
_cell.length_b   1.000
_cell.length_c   1.000
_cell.angle_alpha   90.00
_cell.angle_beta   90.00
_cell.angle_gamma   90.00
#
_symmetry.space_group_name_H-M   'P 1'
#
loop_
_entity.id
_entity.type
_entity.pdbx_description
1 polymer ?
#
loop_
_entity_poly.entity_id
_entity_poly.type
_entity_poly.pdbx_seq_one_letter_code
_entity_poly.pdbx_strand_id
1 'polypeptide(L)'
;MKTNDGQHVVIDFINPAVFRIQASNNDKFPSAKGEAIQDQCENFNCQSEDFNPDELPDIVINSVQGEVEFTVNNQGEYHLVQTDKLSLRINHSKIKDKPSPLTFDLYKADNSTLLWKELKPIYLGDSVDSYDRDELQFKNGNLKTTQTFSSEESEHYYGGGQQNGEFEFNNKTMEISYNGWKEFGRPNPAPFYMSDKGYGVLRHTWRNGAYDFRDTDRVTSSFNENRFDAYYFVGDKLGDIINEYTNLTGRPHLLARWAYYLGDADCYENKNGSYPEGWPTEPGSTIDVVKQVIVPYKEYDMPLGWVLPNDGYSCGYSDLKNTADQLNALGIKTGLWTQKKLDQIKQEVIDGIRVYKLDVAWTGYGKLYSLSANKDAHTGLTENSDTRGMIWTVMGWAGTQRYSVAWTGDQYTNWDYIRWHIPTFIGSGLSGQAYASSDVNGIWGHGAETYTRDLQFKAFTPVLIAMSGWDNKERKHAWWHDSYRDINRKFLMLKSQLMPYMYKYAYDADRTGAPLVRAMTYEFPNDPRLKGEEFKYQYMYGQSLLVAPVYDAMETNGGWRKNIYLPQGEWIDFWDGTRTSAIEGGMLLEEYPITMDKIPVLVKAGAIIPMYLGARSDALQAKDHLIVQLYPHGDSSFTLYEDDGETRAYKEQEAYAETEITANAPESGVAGDITLTVNPANVHNDYEGQISERSYDFQILSLLKPLSIEFDSGPLDEVSSMEDLTASQEGWYYDASDRYGTLHIKIGKQSVYQPLSLFVDIDENAPMPKTPPYKQSTSTTNGSGGVGEIAVMMLLLAGWLRRYY
;
A
#
# COMPACT_ATOMS: atom_id res chain seq x y z
N MET A 1 23.96 -29.81 12.74
CA MET A 1 23.64 -31.13 13.38
C MET A 1 23.49 -32.18 12.30
N LYS A 2 23.81 -33.45 12.58
CA LYS A 2 23.54 -34.56 11.67
C LYS A 2 22.53 -35.48 12.34
N THR A 3 21.42 -35.74 11.65
CA THR A 3 20.36 -36.64 12.11
C THR A 3 20.77 -38.08 11.86
N ASN A 4 20.13 -39.06 12.48
CA ASN A 4 20.49 -40.46 12.34
C ASN A 4 20.01 -41.12 11.04
N ASP A 5 19.06 -40.52 10.36
CA ASP A 5 18.68 -40.88 9.01
C ASP A 5 19.61 -40.30 7.95
N GLY A 6 20.66 -39.58 8.39
CA GLY A 6 21.69 -39.01 7.51
C GLY A 6 21.44 -37.59 7.07
N GLN A 7 20.32 -36.96 7.46
CA GLN A 7 20.02 -35.56 7.13
C GLN A 7 20.94 -34.63 7.90
N HIS A 8 21.42 -33.59 7.24
CA HIS A 8 22.20 -32.50 7.84
C HIS A 8 21.28 -31.32 8.06
N VAL A 9 21.31 -30.73 9.27
CA VAL A 9 20.53 -29.53 9.64
C VAL A 9 21.44 -28.45 10.19
N VAL A 10 21.25 -27.22 9.70
CA VAL A 10 21.90 -26.00 10.19
C VAL A 10 20.83 -25.02 10.67
N ILE A 11 21.06 -24.39 11.80
CA ILE A 11 20.20 -23.35 12.37
C ILE A 11 21.07 -22.13 12.61
N ASP A 12 20.70 -21.02 11.98
CA ASP A 12 21.38 -19.74 12.10
C ASP A 12 20.42 -18.70 12.68
N PHE A 13 20.85 -17.95 13.69
CA PHE A 13 20.11 -16.79 14.20
C PHE A 13 20.60 -15.55 13.47
N ILE A 14 19.67 -14.85 12.80
CA ILE A 14 19.95 -13.66 12.00
C ILE A 14 19.91 -12.41 12.88
N ASN A 15 18.93 -12.36 13.77
CA ASN A 15 18.78 -11.40 14.87
C ASN A 15 17.93 -12.05 15.98
N PRO A 16 17.64 -11.37 17.10
CA PRO A 16 16.88 -11.97 18.20
C PRO A 16 15.48 -12.47 17.83
N ALA A 17 14.85 -11.92 16.78
CA ALA A 17 13.48 -12.25 16.33
C ALA A 17 13.45 -13.14 15.09
N VAL A 18 14.61 -13.41 14.45
CA VAL A 18 14.68 -14.11 13.17
C VAL A 18 15.72 -15.22 13.19
N PHE A 19 15.32 -16.43 12.82
CA PHE A 19 16.24 -17.54 12.64
C PHE A 19 15.96 -18.29 11.31
N ARG A 20 16.96 -19.04 10.87
CA ARG A 20 16.94 -19.84 9.64
C ARG A 20 17.13 -21.31 9.96
N ILE A 21 16.39 -22.18 9.29
CA ILE A 21 16.65 -23.63 9.29
C ILE A 21 16.97 -24.06 7.87
N GLN A 22 18.10 -24.74 7.69
CA GLN A 22 18.45 -25.44 6.46
C GLN A 22 18.54 -26.94 6.72
N ALA A 23 18.03 -27.75 5.80
CA ALA A 23 18.18 -29.21 5.84
C ALA A 23 18.57 -29.75 4.46
N SER A 24 19.45 -30.76 4.47
CA SER A 24 19.95 -31.41 3.26
C SER A 24 20.22 -32.88 3.53
N ASN A 25 20.06 -33.74 2.51
CA ASN A 25 20.40 -35.17 2.58
C ASN A 25 21.91 -35.46 2.51
N ASN A 26 22.72 -34.43 2.32
CA ASN A 26 24.17 -34.50 2.31
C ASN A 26 24.74 -33.29 3.08
N ASP A 27 26.06 -33.18 3.16
CA ASP A 27 26.74 -32.10 3.86
C ASP A 27 26.84 -30.78 3.04
N LYS A 28 26.12 -30.71 1.91
CA LYS A 28 26.06 -29.53 1.04
C LYS A 28 24.70 -28.85 1.18
N PHE A 29 24.73 -27.54 1.28
CA PHE A 29 23.55 -26.70 1.31
C PHE A 29 23.52 -25.79 0.06
N PRO A 30 22.95 -26.26 -1.07
CA PRO A 30 22.88 -25.47 -2.29
C PRO A 30 22.10 -24.18 -2.04
N SER A 31 22.56 -23.10 -2.65
CA SER A 31 21.83 -21.82 -2.56
C SER A 31 20.58 -21.87 -3.44
N ALA A 32 19.53 -21.12 -3.05
CA ALA A 32 18.32 -20.98 -3.86
C ALA A 32 18.64 -20.45 -5.26
N LYS A 33 19.54 -19.45 -5.34
CA LYS A 33 20.00 -18.86 -6.61
C LYS A 33 20.76 -19.88 -7.48
N GLY A 34 21.65 -20.67 -6.88
CA GLY A 34 22.41 -21.70 -7.59
C GLY A 34 21.50 -22.75 -8.24
N GLU A 35 20.47 -23.25 -7.55
CA GLU A 35 19.48 -24.16 -8.14
C GLU A 35 18.70 -23.50 -9.28
N ALA A 36 18.22 -22.28 -9.08
CA ALA A 36 17.45 -21.58 -10.12
C ALA A 36 18.31 -21.31 -11.39
N ILE A 37 19.58 -21.00 -11.23
CA ILE A 37 20.53 -20.84 -12.35
C ILE A 37 20.74 -22.16 -13.07
N GLN A 38 20.99 -23.26 -12.34
CA GLN A 38 21.20 -24.56 -12.94
C GLN A 38 20.01 -24.97 -13.82
N ASP A 39 18.79 -24.84 -13.32
CA ASP A 39 17.59 -25.17 -14.08
C ASP A 39 17.38 -24.31 -15.33
N GLN A 40 17.67 -23.05 -15.21
CA GLN A 40 17.55 -22.13 -16.36
C GLN A 40 18.62 -22.42 -17.40
N CYS A 41 19.85 -22.75 -16.97
CA CYS A 41 20.95 -23.04 -17.87
C CYS A 41 20.84 -24.38 -18.59
N GLU A 42 20.15 -25.37 -18.01
CA GLU A 42 19.80 -26.62 -18.71
C GLU A 42 18.88 -26.40 -19.91
N ASN A 43 18.04 -25.33 -19.85
CA ASN A 43 17.03 -24.98 -20.85
C ASN A 43 17.42 -23.78 -21.72
N PHE A 44 18.36 -22.93 -21.30
CA PHE A 44 18.85 -21.76 -21.99
C PHE A 44 20.36 -21.80 -22.10
N ASN A 45 20.91 -21.28 -23.18
CA ASN A 45 22.36 -21.20 -23.39
C ASN A 45 22.98 -20.16 -22.42
N CYS A 46 23.26 -20.55 -21.19
CA CYS A 46 24.02 -19.74 -20.21
C CYS A 46 25.53 -19.77 -20.45
N GLN A 47 25.98 -20.25 -21.62
CA GLN A 47 27.40 -20.26 -22.00
C GLN A 47 27.84 -18.98 -22.74
N SER A 48 26.99 -17.94 -22.76
CA SER A 48 27.40 -16.64 -23.28
C SER A 48 28.48 -16.04 -22.37
N GLU A 49 29.51 -15.45 -22.94
CA GLU A 49 30.59 -14.76 -22.21
C GLU A 49 30.05 -13.62 -21.32
N ASP A 50 28.80 -13.16 -21.57
CA ASP A 50 28.13 -12.06 -20.87
C ASP A 50 27.25 -12.51 -19.67
N PHE A 51 27.15 -13.83 -19.41
CA PHE A 51 26.35 -14.32 -18.30
C PHE A 51 27.15 -14.34 -16.99
N ASN A 52 26.88 -13.39 -16.10
CA ASN A 52 27.48 -13.32 -14.78
C ASN A 52 26.45 -13.71 -13.69
N PRO A 53 26.55 -14.90 -13.07
CA PRO A 53 25.62 -15.32 -12.03
C PRO A 53 25.67 -14.45 -10.75
N ASP A 54 26.78 -13.77 -10.50
CA ASP A 54 26.95 -12.91 -9.32
C ASP A 54 26.16 -11.62 -9.43
N GLU A 55 25.82 -11.18 -10.65
CA GLU A 55 24.96 -10.00 -10.88
C GLU A 55 23.48 -10.26 -10.64
N LEU A 56 23.04 -11.52 -10.64
CA LEU A 56 21.66 -11.87 -10.40
C LEU A 56 21.24 -11.57 -8.94
N PRO A 57 20.00 -11.12 -8.71
CA PRO A 57 19.54 -10.78 -7.38
C PRO A 57 19.36 -11.99 -6.47
N ASP A 58 19.56 -11.79 -5.18
CA ASP A 58 19.15 -12.74 -4.13
C ASP A 58 17.80 -12.34 -3.54
N ILE A 59 17.04 -13.32 -3.03
CA ILE A 59 15.81 -13.07 -2.26
C ILE A 59 16.16 -12.37 -0.95
N VAL A 60 17.15 -12.92 -0.25
CA VAL A 60 17.64 -12.43 1.04
C VAL A 60 18.91 -11.60 0.83
N ILE A 61 18.91 -10.38 1.30
CA ILE A 61 20.05 -9.45 1.15
C ILE A 61 20.71 -9.09 2.47
N ASN A 62 20.05 -9.36 3.59
CA ASN A 62 20.46 -8.98 4.93
C ASN A 62 20.51 -10.20 5.84
N SER A 63 21.30 -11.22 5.48
CA SER A 63 21.40 -12.48 6.22
C SER A 63 22.36 -12.41 7.42
N VAL A 64 23.10 -11.32 7.61
CA VAL A 64 24.00 -11.08 8.74
C VAL A 64 23.65 -9.71 9.33
N GLN A 65 23.09 -9.69 10.55
CA GLN A 65 22.65 -8.48 11.24
C GLN A 65 23.38 -8.23 12.56
N GLY A 66 24.63 -8.68 12.66
CA GLY A 66 25.46 -8.57 13.84
C GLY A 66 25.58 -9.87 14.66
N GLU A 67 26.21 -9.81 15.83
CA GLU A 67 26.25 -10.93 16.75
C GLU A 67 24.93 -11.01 17.51
N VAL A 68 24.33 -12.22 17.54
CA VAL A 68 23.07 -12.48 18.25
C VAL A 68 23.38 -13.11 19.60
N GLU A 69 22.97 -12.49 20.67
CA GLU A 69 23.04 -13.08 22.01
C GLU A 69 21.96 -14.14 22.18
N PHE A 70 22.35 -15.36 22.42
CA PHE A 70 21.44 -16.46 22.74
C PHE A 70 22.04 -17.43 23.74
N THR A 71 21.19 -18.15 24.47
CA THR A 71 21.60 -19.23 25.37
C THR A 71 21.22 -20.59 24.82
N VAL A 72 22.01 -21.62 25.09
CA VAL A 72 21.71 -23.01 24.74
C VAL A 72 21.73 -23.88 26.00
N ASN A 73 20.60 -24.47 26.34
CA ASN A 73 20.43 -25.32 27.49
C ASN A 73 19.96 -26.71 27.08
N ASN A 74 20.68 -27.76 27.50
CA ASN A 74 20.27 -29.13 27.29
C ASN A 74 19.29 -29.55 28.41
N GLN A 75 18.05 -29.88 28.02
CA GLN A 75 16.95 -30.29 28.92
C GLN A 75 16.71 -31.80 28.86
N GLY A 76 17.63 -32.58 28.32
CA GLY A 76 17.54 -34.04 28.23
C GLY A 76 16.84 -34.52 26.95
N GLU A 77 15.57 -34.20 26.78
CA GLU A 77 14.79 -34.59 25.58
C GLU A 77 14.87 -33.57 24.44
N TYR A 78 15.29 -32.34 24.74
CA TYR A 78 15.47 -31.27 23.76
C TYR A 78 16.58 -30.30 24.15
N HIS A 79 17.12 -29.59 23.19
CA HIS A 79 17.93 -28.42 23.43
C HIS A 79 17.02 -27.17 23.33
N LEU A 80 17.08 -26.31 24.36
CA LEU A 80 16.42 -25.03 24.40
C LEU A 80 17.39 -23.94 23.98
N VAL A 81 17.08 -23.24 22.86
CA VAL A 81 17.80 -22.05 22.42
C VAL A 81 16.91 -20.84 22.67
N GLN A 82 17.41 -19.83 23.36
CA GLN A 82 16.63 -18.65 23.73
C GLN A 82 17.35 -17.36 23.37
N THR A 83 16.61 -16.41 22.80
CA THR A 83 16.95 -15.01 22.67
C THR A 83 16.03 -14.18 23.57
N ASP A 84 16.10 -12.86 23.51
CA ASP A 84 15.15 -11.97 24.19
C ASP A 84 13.77 -11.91 23.49
N LYS A 85 13.61 -12.46 22.28
CA LYS A 85 12.39 -12.46 21.48
C LYS A 85 11.71 -13.82 21.31
N LEU A 86 12.47 -14.90 21.32
CA LEU A 86 11.95 -16.24 21.05
C LEU A 86 12.64 -17.33 21.84
N SER A 87 11.97 -18.47 21.93
CA SER A 87 12.50 -19.72 22.47
C SER A 87 12.27 -20.84 21.44
N LEU A 88 13.36 -21.47 20.98
CA LEU A 88 13.32 -22.60 20.05
C LEU A 88 13.71 -23.89 20.77
N ARG A 89 12.81 -24.88 20.79
CA ARG A 89 13.13 -26.23 21.29
C ARG A 89 13.49 -27.11 20.11
N ILE A 90 14.64 -27.73 20.18
CA ILE A 90 15.16 -28.69 19.22
C ILE A 90 15.00 -30.07 19.83
N ASN A 91 13.95 -30.79 19.48
CA ASN A 91 13.60 -32.08 20.03
C ASN A 91 14.48 -33.17 19.40
N HIS A 92 15.06 -34.01 20.24
CA HIS A 92 15.95 -35.10 19.83
C HIS A 92 15.68 -36.40 20.63
N SER A 93 14.42 -36.74 20.86
CA SER A 93 14.00 -37.90 21.59
C SER A 93 14.51 -39.20 20.96
N LYS A 94 14.62 -40.26 21.77
CA LYS A 94 14.95 -41.60 21.29
C LYS A 94 13.68 -42.43 21.11
N ILE A 95 13.53 -43.06 19.94
CA ILE A 95 12.51 -44.07 19.71
C ILE A 95 13.18 -45.44 19.76
N LYS A 96 12.84 -46.28 20.78
CA LYS A 96 13.40 -47.59 20.96
C LYS A 96 14.96 -47.63 20.95
N ASP A 97 15.57 -46.74 21.74
CA ASP A 97 17.04 -46.55 21.84
C ASP A 97 17.76 -46.07 20.54
N LYS A 98 17.04 -45.76 19.50
CA LYS A 98 17.57 -45.08 18.30
C LYS A 98 17.21 -43.60 18.35
N PRO A 99 18.16 -42.68 18.05
CA PRO A 99 17.83 -41.28 17.99
C PRO A 99 16.71 -41.05 16.94
N SER A 100 15.72 -40.24 17.34
CA SER A 100 14.64 -39.79 16.46
C SER A 100 15.14 -38.69 15.48
N PRO A 101 14.52 -38.55 14.30
CA PRO A 101 14.70 -37.35 13.52
C PRO A 101 14.38 -36.09 14.33
N LEU A 102 15.07 -34.96 14.05
CA LEU A 102 14.84 -33.70 14.73
C LEU A 102 13.47 -33.13 14.40
N THR A 103 12.82 -32.55 15.40
CA THR A 103 11.66 -31.67 15.22
C THR A 103 11.86 -30.40 16.02
N PHE A 104 11.11 -29.37 15.67
CA PHE A 104 11.27 -28.05 16.24
C PHE A 104 9.95 -27.55 16.83
N ASP A 105 10.00 -26.86 17.98
CA ASP A 105 8.85 -26.17 18.55
C ASP A 105 9.26 -24.71 18.82
N LEU A 106 8.48 -23.76 18.33
CA LEU A 106 8.72 -22.33 18.50
C LEU A 106 7.76 -21.74 19.53
N TYR A 107 8.33 -21.00 20.47
CA TYR A 107 7.62 -20.27 21.51
C TYR A 107 8.02 -18.80 21.48
N LYS A 108 7.20 -17.92 22.10
CA LYS A 108 7.65 -16.58 22.48
C LYS A 108 8.80 -16.67 23.48
N ALA A 109 9.45 -15.55 23.78
CA ALA A 109 10.58 -15.48 24.71
C ALA A 109 10.28 -16.09 26.10
N ASP A 110 9.02 -16.10 26.53
CA ASP A 110 8.54 -16.66 27.79
C ASP A 110 8.67 -18.20 27.90
N ASN A 111 9.02 -18.88 26.81
CA ASN A 111 9.12 -20.34 26.67
C ASN A 111 7.84 -21.09 27.10
N SER A 112 6.68 -20.41 27.15
CA SER A 112 5.38 -20.96 27.53
C SER A 112 4.31 -20.72 26.46
N THR A 113 4.33 -19.58 25.77
CA THR A 113 3.40 -19.25 24.70
C THR A 113 3.86 -19.91 23.39
N LEU A 114 3.21 -21.03 23.07
CA LEU A 114 3.50 -21.81 21.85
C LEU A 114 3.03 -21.06 20.62
N LEU A 115 3.92 -20.85 19.65
CA LEU A 115 3.61 -20.29 18.33
C LEU A 115 3.27 -21.41 17.34
N TRP A 116 4.15 -22.42 17.23
CA TRP A 116 3.90 -23.64 16.50
C TRP A 116 4.78 -24.79 17.00
N LYS A 117 4.33 -26.00 16.74
CA LYS A 117 5.05 -27.25 16.98
C LYS A 117 5.19 -28.01 15.66
N GLU A 118 6.40 -28.46 15.32
CA GLU A 118 6.59 -29.32 14.17
C GLU A 118 6.04 -30.73 14.45
N LEU A 119 5.08 -31.16 13.65
CA LEU A 119 4.35 -32.41 13.84
C LEU A 119 5.07 -33.62 13.23
N LYS A 120 5.92 -33.38 12.24
CA LYS A 120 6.71 -34.39 11.55
C LYS A 120 8.06 -33.79 11.17
N PRO A 121 9.14 -34.58 11.16
CA PRO A 121 10.42 -34.12 10.66
C PRO A 121 10.32 -33.58 9.24
N ILE A 122 11.19 -32.61 8.89
CA ILE A 122 11.30 -32.06 7.53
C ILE A 122 11.53 -33.21 6.54
N TYR A 123 10.66 -33.31 5.54
CA TYR A 123 10.79 -34.33 4.47
C TYR A 123 11.45 -33.69 3.25
N LEU A 124 12.51 -34.31 2.76
CA LEU A 124 13.21 -33.97 1.53
C LEU A 124 12.90 -35.03 0.49
N GLY A 125 12.23 -34.65 -0.61
CA GLY A 125 11.87 -35.58 -1.69
C GLY A 125 13.07 -36.00 -2.55
N ASP A 126 12.81 -36.94 -3.46
CA ASP A 126 13.82 -37.47 -4.40
C ASP A 126 14.05 -36.50 -5.59
N SER A 127 14.97 -36.83 -6.51
CA SER A 127 15.44 -35.98 -7.59
C SER A 127 14.41 -35.71 -8.70
N VAL A 128 14.59 -34.61 -9.45
CA VAL A 128 13.73 -34.14 -10.57
C VAL A 128 13.99 -34.92 -11.85
N ASP A 129 12.95 -35.31 -12.58
CA ASP A 129 13.06 -35.96 -13.87
C ASP A 129 12.94 -34.97 -15.07
N SER A 130 12.21 -33.88 -14.94
CA SER A 130 12.06 -32.88 -16.02
C SER A 130 11.55 -31.50 -15.55
N TYR A 131 11.85 -30.45 -16.33
CA TYR A 131 11.41 -29.07 -16.13
C TYR A 131 10.44 -28.64 -17.24
N ASP A 132 9.31 -28.04 -16.87
CA ASP A 132 8.37 -27.45 -17.79
C ASP A 132 8.66 -25.95 -17.97
N ARG A 133 9.11 -25.57 -19.14
CA ARG A 133 9.44 -24.20 -19.48
C ARG A 133 8.21 -23.28 -19.49
N ASP A 134 7.12 -23.74 -20.07
CA ASP A 134 5.96 -22.89 -20.34
C ASP A 134 5.17 -22.58 -19.06
N GLU A 135 5.16 -23.53 -18.11
CA GLU A 135 4.49 -23.36 -16.83
C GLU A 135 5.45 -22.94 -15.70
N LEU A 136 6.75 -22.84 -15.98
CA LEU A 136 7.79 -22.57 -14.97
C LEU A 136 7.72 -23.55 -13.79
N GLN A 137 7.34 -24.80 -14.06
CA GLN A 137 7.11 -25.88 -13.11
C GLN A 137 7.89 -27.14 -13.49
N PHE A 138 8.18 -27.97 -12.49
CA PHE A 138 8.68 -29.32 -12.75
C PHE A 138 7.51 -30.26 -13.08
N LYS A 139 7.53 -30.86 -14.28
CA LYS A 139 6.63 -31.95 -14.63
C LYS A 139 7.25 -33.27 -14.15
N ASN A 140 6.48 -34.08 -13.46
CA ASN A 140 6.83 -35.42 -13.02
C ASN A 140 8.07 -35.50 -12.12
N GLY A 141 8.01 -35.00 -10.96
CA GLY A 141 9.00 -35.31 -9.95
C GLY A 141 8.33 -35.52 -8.61
N ASN A 142 8.74 -36.50 -7.89
CA ASN A 142 8.45 -36.59 -6.46
C ASN A 142 9.23 -35.57 -5.64
N LEU A 143 9.72 -34.49 -6.29
CA LEU A 143 10.34 -33.38 -5.60
C LEU A 143 9.28 -32.65 -4.81
N LYS A 144 9.20 -32.99 -3.56
CA LYS A 144 8.30 -32.33 -2.65
C LYS A 144 8.97 -32.23 -1.28
N THR A 145 9.57 -31.09 -1.03
CA THR A 145 10.05 -30.78 0.32
C THR A 145 8.90 -30.27 1.14
N THR A 146 8.63 -30.92 2.28
CA THR A 146 7.52 -30.54 3.15
C THR A 146 7.94 -30.31 4.58
N GLN A 147 7.24 -29.39 5.24
CA GLN A 147 7.27 -29.17 6.66
C GLN A 147 5.83 -29.03 7.18
N THR A 148 5.52 -29.59 8.34
CA THR A 148 4.17 -29.59 8.90
C THR A 148 4.18 -29.08 10.33
N PHE A 149 3.45 -28.01 10.59
CA PHE A 149 3.27 -27.39 11.91
C PHE A 149 1.91 -27.69 12.52
N SER A 150 1.81 -27.60 13.84
CA SER A 150 0.51 -27.52 14.51
C SER A 150 -0.16 -26.17 14.23
N SER A 151 -1.47 -26.19 14.16
CA SER A 151 -2.35 -25.05 13.99
C SER A 151 -3.51 -25.09 14.96
N GLU A 152 -4.29 -24.02 15.03
CA GLU A 152 -5.56 -23.93 15.75
C GLU A 152 -6.66 -23.49 14.79
N GLU A 153 -7.89 -23.97 14.99
CA GLU A 153 -9.03 -23.63 14.12
C GLU A 153 -9.28 -22.12 14.00
N SER A 154 -8.97 -21.37 15.04
CA SER A 154 -9.14 -19.91 15.11
C SER A 154 -7.94 -19.12 14.57
N GLU A 155 -6.91 -19.78 14.06
CA GLU A 155 -5.68 -19.14 13.59
C GLU A 155 -5.88 -18.61 12.17
N HIS A 156 -5.46 -17.36 11.92
CA HIS A 156 -5.56 -16.69 10.64
C HIS A 156 -4.21 -16.50 9.99
N TYR A 157 -4.17 -16.63 8.65
CA TYR A 157 -2.94 -16.62 7.86
C TYR A 157 -3.00 -15.57 6.75
N TYR A 158 -1.92 -14.82 6.57
CA TYR A 158 -1.80 -13.71 5.64
C TYR A 158 -0.50 -13.79 4.86
N GLY A 159 -0.43 -13.18 3.66
CA GLY A 159 0.80 -13.16 2.87
C GLY A 159 0.61 -13.71 1.47
N GLY A 160 1.62 -14.42 0.95
CA GLY A 160 1.58 -15.04 -0.38
C GLY A 160 1.95 -14.11 -1.54
N GLY A 161 2.31 -12.86 -1.26
CA GLY A 161 2.49 -11.84 -2.29
C GLY A 161 1.14 -11.29 -2.77
N GLN A 162 1.09 -10.83 -4.02
CA GLN A 162 -0.14 -10.34 -4.62
C GLN A 162 -1.01 -11.53 -5.06
N GLN A 163 -2.08 -11.76 -4.32
CA GLN A 163 -3.10 -12.79 -4.55
C GLN A 163 -4.41 -12.07 -4.89
N ASN A 164 -4.84 -12.11 -6.14
CA ASN A 164 -5.98 -11.31 -6.60
C ASN A 164 -7.29 -11.76 -5.93
N GLY A 165 -7.92 -10.85 -5.19
CA GLY A 165 -9.20 -11.10 -4.51
C GLY A 165 -9.10 -11.73 -3.12
N GLU A 166 -7.88 -12.01 -2.65
CA GLU A 166 -7.65 -12.69 -1.36
C GLU A 166 -6.57 -11.98 -0.54
N PHE A 167 -6.65 -12.07 0.78
CA PHE A 167 -5.62 -11.62 1.70
C PHE A 167 -5.53 -12.48 2.97
N GLU A 168 -6.51 -13.33 3.21
CA GLU A 168 -6.63 -14.20 4.38
C GLU A 168 -6.89 -15.64 3.92
N PHE A 169 -6.22 -16.62 4.55
CA PHE A 169 -6.12 -17.99 4.05
C PHE A 169 -6.53 -19.09 5.04
N ASN A 170 -7.21 -18.78 6.15
CA ASN A 170 -7.77 -19.83 7.01
C ASN A 170 -8.73 -20.69 6.18
N ASN A 171 -8.64 -22.02 6.33
CA ASN A 171 -9.37 -23.02 5.56
C ASN A 171 -9.11 -23.03 4.04
N LYS A 172 -8.00 -22.42 3.57
CA LYS A 172 -7.64 -22.33 2.17
C LYS A 172 -6.22 -22.87 1.91
N THR A 173 -5.89 -22.98 0.64
CA THR A 173 -4.51 -23.20 0.18
C THR A 173 -3.98 -21.88 -0.41
N MET A 174 -2.84 -21.41 0.07
CA MET A 174 -2.10 -20.30 -0.49
C MET A 174 -1.10 -20.84 -1.52
N GLU A 175 -1.46 -20.74 -2.78
CA GLU A 175 -0.62 -21.19 -3.89
C GLU A 175 0.50 -20.17 -4.17
N ILE A 176 1.74 -20.62 -4.24
CA ILE A 176 2.92 -19.81 -4.52
C ILE A 176 3.43 -20.12 -5.93
N SER A 177 2.67 -19.62 -6.90
CA SER A 177 2.99 -19.77 -8.31
C SER A 177 2.31 -18.68 -9.12
N TYR A 178 2.93 -18.23 -10.22
CA TYR A 178 2.27 -17.34 -11.18
C TYR A 178 1.18 -18.12 -11.93
N ASN A 179 -0.02 -17.53 -12.09
CA ASN A 179 -1.10 -18.11 -12.88
C ASN A 179 -1.97 -17.07 -13.62
N GLY A 180 -1.45 -15.86 -13.84
CA GLY A 180 -2.16 -14.79 -14.56
C GLY A 180 -2.79 -13.72 -13.65
N TRP A 181 -3.71 -12.95 -14.22
CA TRP A 181 -4.11 -11.63 -13.71
C TRP A 181 -5.59 -11.48 -13.34
N LYS A 182 -6.41 -12.51 -13.55
CA LYS A 182 -7.84 -12.48 -13.21
C LYS A 182 -8.05 -12.57 -11.70
N GLU A 183 -9.31 -12.48 -11.27
CA GLU A 183 -9.67 -12.85 -9.89
C GLU A 183 -9.12 -14.25 -9.58
N PHE A 184 -8.54 -14.45 -8.39
CA PHE A 184 -7.74 -15.60 -7.97
C PHE A 184 -6.45 -15.82 -8.78
N GLY A 185 -6.05 -14.85 -9.59
CA GLY A 185 -4.73 -14.81 -10.22
C GLY A 185 -3.64 -14.40 -9.21
N ARG A 186 -2.39 -14.71 -9.58
CA ARG A 186 -1.22 -14.47 -8.73
C ARG A 186 -0.10 -13.83 -9.56
N PRO A 187 -0.21 -12.50 -9.87
CA PRO A 187 0.78 -11.84 -10.70
C PRO A 187 2.14 -11.69 -10.02
N ASN A 188 2.16 -11.42 -8.71
CA ASN A 188 3.39 -11.18 -7.96
C ASN A 188 3.42 -12.04 -6.69
N PRO A 189 3.48 -13.38 -6.78
CA PRO A 189 3.48 -14.27 -5.62
C PRO A 189 4.79 -14.15 -4.82
N ALA A 190 4.74 -14.45 -3.52
CA ALA A 190 5.90 -14.51 -2.64
C ALA A 190 5.80 -15.73 -1.71
N PRO A 191 6.87 -16.51 -1.51
CA PRO A 191 6.87 -17.69 -0.63
C PRO A 191 6.95 -17.31 0.85
N PHE A 192 6.11 -16.38 1.28
CA PHE A 192 6.06 -15.83 2.62
C PHE A 192 4.63 -15.82 3.14
N TYR A 193 4.44 -16.25 4.38
CA TYR A 193 3.20 -16.04 5.11
C TYR A 193 3.47 -15.65 6.57
N MET A 194 2.47 -15.10 7.23
CA MET A 194 2.46 -14.83 8.66
C MET A 194 1.13 -15.22 9.30
N SER A 195 1.19 -15.54 10.58
CA SER A 195 0.05 -15.92 11.41
C SER A 195 -0.26 -14.81 12.43
N ASP A 196 -1.54 -14.67 12.76
CA ASP A 196 -2.01 -13.77 13.83
C ASP A 196 -1.57 -14.21 15.24
N LYS A 197 -0.98 -15.41 15.39
CA LYS A 197 -0.30 -15.87 16.63
C LYS A 197 1.04 -15.18 16.86
N GLY A 198 1.57 -14.44 15.90
CA GLY A 198 2.81 -13.69 16.04
C GLY A 198 4.05 -14.39 15.49
N TYR A 199 3.90 -15.15 14.40
CA TYR A 199 5.04 -15.71 13.66
C TYR A 199 4.86 -15.55 12.14
N GLY A 200 5.98 -15.61 11.41
CA GLY A 200 6.00 -15.66 9.95
C GLY A 200 7.00 -16.69 9.45
N VAL A 201 6.82 -17.12 8.20
CA VAL A 201 7.68 -18.09 7.53
C VAL A 201 7.97 -17.63 6.10
N LEU A 202 9.25 -17.55 5.75
CA LEU A 202 9.72 -17.36 4.37
C LEU A 202 10.44 -18.61 3.90
N ARG A 203 9.91 -19.29 2.87
CA ARG A 203 10.67 -20.30 2.14
C ARG A 203 11.68 -19.62 1.22
N HIS A 204 12.97 -19.81 1.47
CA HIS A 204 14.04 -19.24 0.66
C HIS A 204 14.24 -20.08 -0.61
N THR A 205 13.35 -19.87 -1.56
CA THR A 205 13.27 -20.67 -2.79
C THR A 205 12.75 -19.85 -3.97
N TRP A 206 13.16 -20.25 -5.18
CA TRP A 206 12.60 -19.75 -6.45
C TRP A 206 11.55 -20.71 -7.04
N ARG A 207 11.26 -21.81 -6.33
CA ARG A 207 10.36 -22.86 -6.78
C ARG A 207 8.91 -22.55 -6.47
N ASN A 208 8.02 -23.10 -7.29
CA ASN A 208 6.60 -23.10 -7.00
C ASN A 208 6.31 -24.01 -5.80
N GLY A 209 5.26 -23.68 -5.08
CA GLY A 209 4.82 -24.45 -3.93
C GLY A 209 3.50 -23.95 -3.41
N ALA A 210 3.16 -24.38 -2.20
CA ALA A 210 1.95 -23.94 -1.52
C ALA A 210 2.09 -24.06 0.01
N TYR A 211 1.30 -23.26 0.70
CA TYR A 211 0.98 -23.46 2.11
C TYR A 211 -0.48 -23.90 2.21
N ASP A 212 -0.73 -25.03 2.84
CA ASP A 212 -2.07 -25.62 3.01
C ASP A 212 -2.55 -25.42 4.44
N PHE A 213 -3.57 -24.55 4.58
CA PHE A 213 -4.22 -24.18 5.84
C PHE A 213 -5.63 -24.79 5.99
N ARG A 214 -6.00 -25.78 5.17
CA ARG A 214 -7.34 -26.38 5.19
C ARG A 214 -7.58 -27.30 6.38
N ASP A 215 -6.53 -27.84 6.95
CA ASP A 215 -6.63 -28.65 8.15
C ASP A 215 -6.65 -27.76 9.40
N THR A 216 -7.59 -28.00 10.31
CA THR A 216 -7.79 -27.17 11.50
C THR A 216 -6.73 -27.37 12.59
N ASP A 217 -5.95 -28.45 12.49
CA ASP A 217 -4.91 -28.83 13.49
C ASP A 217 -3.48 -28.70 12.96
N ARG A 218 -3.30 -28.35 11.66
CA ARG A 218 -1.97 -28.28 11.06
C ARG A 218 -1.89 -27.40 9.81
N VAL A 219 -0.72 -26.85 9.60
CA VAL A 219 -0.28 -26.19 8.37
C VAL A 219 0.75 -27.06 7.67
N THR A 220 0.63 -27.26 6.37
CA THR A 220 1.63 -27.95 5.58
C THR A 220 2.24 -27.04 4.52
N SER A 221 3.54 -26.77 4.64
CA SER A 221 4.36 -26.14 3.61
C SER A 221 4.86 -27.19 2.62
N SER A 222 4.72 -26.96 1.32
CA SER A 222 5.08 -27.92 0.27
C SER A 222 5.65 -27.20 -0.96
N PHE A 223 6.92 -27.48 -1.32
CA PHE A 223 7.61 -26.83 -2.43
C PHE A 223 8.31 -27.85 -3.33
N ASN A 224 8.39 -27.54 -4.61
CA ASN A 224 8.95 -28.42 -5.65
C ASN A 224 10.48 -28.35 -5.67
N GLU A 225 11.13 -28.79 -4.62
CA GLU A 225 12.59 -28.80 -4.46
C GLU A 225 13.04 -29.96 -3.54
N ASN A 226 14.31 -30.30 -3.57
CA ASN A 226 14.91 -31.34 -2.75
C ASN A 226 15.86 -30.82 -1.66
N ARG A 227 15.82 -29.53 -1.41
CA ARG A 227 16.48 -28.86 -0.29
C ARG A 227 15.46 -28.15 0.59
N PHE A 228 15.80 -27.93 1.84
CA PHE A 228 14.99 -27.13 2.74
C PHE A 228 15.79 -25.91 3.19
N ASP A 229 15.19 -24.73 3.04
CA ASP A 229 15.77 -23.48 3.49
C ASP A 229 14.61 -22.52 3.81
N ALA A 230 14.47 -22.16 5.08
CA ALA A 230 13.38 -21.32 5.56
C ALA A 230 13.85 -20.37 6.65
N TYR A 231 13.31 -19.15 6.63
CA TYR A 231 13.45 -18.15 7.67
C TYR A 231 12.16 -18.06 8.47
N TYR A 232 12.28 -17.91 9.78
CA TYR A 232 11.17 -17.80 10.73
C TYR A 232 11.30 -16.47 11.46
N PHE A 233 10.18 -15.79 11.60
CA PHE A 233 10.05 -14.48 12.21
C PHE A 233 9.15 -14.57 13.44
N VAL A 234 9.45 -13.80 14.48
CA VAL A 234 8.61 -13.68 15.67
C VAL A 234 8.31 -12.21 15.92
N GLY A 235 7.05 -11.88 16.19
CA GLY A 235 6.59 -10.53 16.48
C GLY A 235 5.33 -10.55 17.34
N ASP A 236 5.01 -9.42 17.99
CA ASP A 236 3.78 -9.31 18.77
C ASP A 236 2.56 -8.94 17.92
N LYS A 237 2.80 -8.32 16.76
CA LYS A 237 1.80 -7.91 15.78
C LYS A 237 2.31 -8.14 14.35
N LEU A 238 1.40 -8.14 13.38
CA LEU A 238 1.74 -8.34 11.97
C LEU A 238 2.78 -7.35 11.45
N GLY A 239 2.74 -6.10 11.95
CA GLY A 239 3.71 -5.07 11.58
C GLY A 239 5.15 -5.40 11.98
N ASP A 240 5.36 -6.07 13.11
CA ASP A 240 6.70 -6.48 13.55
C ASP A 240 7.26 -7.54 12.59
N ILE A 241 6.42 -8.50 12.18
CA ILE A 241 6.81 -9.57 11.24
C ILE A 241 7.13 -8.99 9.86
N ILE A 242 6.30 -8.05 9.35
CA ILE A 242 6.56 -7.35 8.08
C ILE A 242 7.87 -6.55 8.16
N ASN A 243 8.14 -5.92 9.30
CA ASN A 243 9.38 -5.21 9.53
C ASN A 243 10.58 -6.16 9.41
N GLU A 244 10.57 -7.29 10.09
CA GLU A 244 11.67 -8.27 10.00
C GLU A 244 11.78 -8.89 8.59
N TYR A 245 10.66 -9.26 7.97
CA TYR A 245 10.64 -9.80 6.62
C TYR A 245 11.24 -8.84 5.60
N THR A 246 10.82 -7.57 5.62
CA THR A 246 11.34 -6.57 4.68
C THR A 246 12.75 -6.10 5.03
N ASN A 247 13.15 -6.17 6.30
CA ASN A 247 14.55 -5.98 6.68
C ASN A 247 15.45 -7.07 6.06
N LEU A 248 15.00 -8.32 6.10
CA LEU A 248 15.73 -9.46 5.54
C LEU A 248 15.77 -9.44 3.99
N THR A 249 14.64 -9.15 3.35
CA THR A 249 14.47 -9.24 1.90
C THR A 249 14.61 -7.91 1.17
N GLY A 250 14.78 -6.83 1.89
CA GLY A 250 14.88 -5.45 1.41
C GLY A 250 13.58 -4.66 1.52
N ARG A 251 13.72 -3.41 1.95
CA ARG A 251 12.63 -2.45 2.13
C ARG A 251 12.03 -2.00 0.81
N PRO A 252 10.73 -1.68 0.77
CA PRO A 252 10.19 -0.83 -0.29
C PRO A 252 10.96 0.50 -0.33
N HIS A 253 11.37 0.95 -1.51
CA HIS A 253 12.05 2.24 -1.60
C HIS A 253 11.04 3.39 -1.67
N LEU A 254 11.36 4.52 -1.04
CA LEU A 254 10.53 5.72 -1.13
C LEU A 254 10.51 6.24 -2.57
N LEU A 255 9.33 6.28 -3.20
CA LEU A 255 9.16 6.84 -4.54
C LEU A 255 9.29 8.38 -4.50
N ALA A 256 9.67 8.98 -5.62
CA ALA A 256 9.56 10.44 -5.76
C ALA A 256 8.09 10.89 -5.66
N ARG A 257 7.84 12.09 -5.11
CA ARG A 257 6.46 12.58 -4.87
C ARG A 257 5.60 12.61 -6.12
N TRP A 258 6.16 12.93 -7.27
CA TRP A 258 5.42 12.93 -8.54
C TRP A 258 4.85 11.55 -8.91
N ALA A 259 5.45 10.45 -8.46
CA ALA A 259 4.99 9.08 -8.74
C ALA A 259 3.65 8.73 -8.07
N TYR A 260 3.28 9.45 -7.01
CA TYR A 260 2.00 9.27 -6.31
C TYR A 260 0.83 10.02 -6.97
N TYR A 261 1.09 10.89 -7.93
CA TYR A 261 0.05 11.50 -8.77
C TYR A 261 -0.44 10.49 -9.82
N LEU A 262 -1.53 10.82 -10.50
CA LEU A 262 -2.02 10.01 -11.61
C LEU A 262 -0.93 9.82 -12.68
N GLY A 263 -0.76 8.58 -13.16
CA GLY A 263 -0.07 8.29 -14.40
C GLY A 263 -1.05 8.17 -15.56
N ASP A 264 -0.60 8.49 -16.78
CA ASP A 264 -1.39 8.32 -18.00
C ASP A 264 -0.55 7.55 -19.03
N ALA A 265 -1.08 6.44 -19.55
CA ALA A 265 -0.38 5.60 -20.50
C ALA A 265 -1.23 5.29 -21.72
N ASP A 266 -0.63 5.45 -22.90
CA ASP A 266 -1.25 5.09 -24.17
C ASP A 266 -0.17 4.90 -25.25
N CYS A 267 -0.57 4.41 -26.42
CA CYS A 267 0.23 4.38 -27.64
C CYS A 267 0.03 5.69 -28.42
N TYR A 268 0.80 6.72 -28.11
CA TYR A 268 0.67 8.03 -28.75
C TYR A 268 1.34 8.11 -30.14
N GLU A 269 2.29 7.22 -30.44
CA GLU A 269 2.92 7.09 -31.76
C GLU A 269 2.48 5.80 -32.45
N ASN A 270 1.22 5.74 -32.88
CA ASN A 270 0.70 4.56 -33.57
C ASN A 270 1.04 4.59 -35.07
N LYS A 271 1.99 3.75 -35.46
CA LYS A 271 2.43 3.64 -36.88
C LYS A 271 1.48 2.83 -37.77
N ASN A 272 0.50 2.12 -37.16
CA ASN A 272 -0.40 1.22 -37.89
C ASN A 272 -1.75 1.83 -38.27
N GLY A 273 -1.98 3.13 -38.03
CA GLY A 273 -3.10 3.88 -38.55
C GLY A 273 -4.49 3.58 -37.94
N SER A 274 -4.55 2.88 -36.82
CA SER A 274 -5.81 2.59 -36.12
C SER A 274 -6.02 3.58 -34.98
N TYR A 275 -6.44 4.79 -35.31
CA TYR A 275 -6.81 5.76 -34.28
C TYR A 275 -8.31 5.66 -33.94
N PRO A 276 -8.69 5.81 -32.67
CA PRO A 276 -10.08 5.97 -32.28
C PRO A 276 -10.74 7.15 -32.99
N GLU A 277 -12.07 7.11 -33.18
CA GLU A 277 -12.82 8.22 -33.75
C GLU A 277 -12.57 9.52 -32.98
N GLY A 278 -12.20 10.58 -33.70
CA GLY A 278 -11.91 11.90 -33.14
C GLY A 278 -10.42 12.16 -32.78
N TRP A 279 -9.51 11.19 -33.00
CA TRP A 279 -8.06 11.45 -32.96
C TRP A 279 -7.54 11.95 -34.32
N PRO A 280 -6.37 12.60 -34.34
CA PRO A 280 -5.71 12.90 -35.58
C PRO A 280 -5.52 11.64 -36.45
N THR A 281 -5.81 11.71 -37.71
CA THR A 281 -5.72 10.57 -38.64
C THR A 281 -4.29 10.29 -39.10
N GLU A 282 -3.34 11.15 -38.75
CA GLU A 282 -1.93 10.99 -39.04
C GLU A 282 -1.17 10.50 -37.81
N PRO A 283 -0.18 9.59 -37.94
CA PRO A 283 0.69 9.22 -36.83
C PRO A 283 1.33 10.46 -36.23
N GLY A 284 1.03 10.75 -34.96
CA GLY A 284 1.70 11.80 -34.22
C GLY A 284 3.09 11.35 -33.77
N SER A 285 4.02 12.26 -33.58
CA SER A 285 5.22 11.99 -32.81
C SER A 285 4.88 11.98 -31.33
N THR A 286 5.71 11.36 -30.48
CA THR A 286 5.51 11.36 -29.04
C THR A 286 5.46 12.76 -28.43
N ILE A 287 6.01 13.76 -29.13
CA ILE A 287 5.91 15.18 -28.75
C ILE A 287 4.46 15.69 -28.78
N ASP A 288 3.59 15.09 -29.58
CA ASP A 288 2.20 15.50 -29.70
C ASP A 288 1.38 15.14 -28.44
N VAL A 289 1.88 14.25 -27.59
CA VAL A 289 1.28 13.96 -26.28
C VAL A 289 1.11 15.22 -25.43
N VAL A 290 2.05 16.14 -25.53
CA VAL A 290 1.97 17.43 -24.81
C VAL A 290 0.74 18.23 -25.25
N LYS A 291 0.47 18.29 -26.56
CA LYS A 291 -0.61 19.09 -27.12
C LYS A 291 -1.97 18.40 -27.00
N GLN A 292 -2.03 17.10 -27.25
CA GLN A 292 -3.30 16.40 -27.42
C GLN A 292 -3.85 15.80 -26.14
N VAL A 293 -2.97 15.51 -25.17
CA VAL A 293 -3.32 14.84 -23.92
C VAL A 293 -3.07 15.75 -22.73
N ILE A 294 -1.86 16.26 -22.57
CA ILE A 294 -1.46 17.02 -21.38
C ILE A 294 -2.14 18.38 -21.31
N VAL A 295 -2.38 19.04 -22.46
CA VAL A 295 -3.13 20.32 -22.50
C VAL A 295 -4.53 20.18 -21.91
N PRO A 296 -5.33 19.15 -22.21
CA PRO A 296 -6.61 18.93 -21.54
C PRO A 296 -6.50 18.73 -20.03
N TYR A 297 -5.51 18.01 -19.52
CA TYR A 297 -5.29 17.93 -18.06
C TYR A 297 -5.07 19.31 -17.45
N LYS A 298 -4.33 20.18 -18.13
CA LYS A 298 -4.13 21.58 -17.70
C LYS A 298 -5.41 22.41 -17.79
N GLU A 299 -6.17 22.29 -18.88
CA GLU A 299 -7.41 23.04 -19.11
C GLU A 299 -8.51 22.68 -18.11
N TYR A 300 -8.62 21.40 -17.73
CA TYR A 300 -9.57 20.91 -16.75
C TYR A 300 -9.04 20.92 -15.31
N ASP A 301 -7.86 21.52 -15.07
CA ASP A 301 -7.21 21.60 -13.75
C ASP A 301 -7.08 20.25 -13.05
N MET A 302 -6.67 19.21 -13.79
CA MET A 302 -6.51 17.85 -13.28
C MET A 302 -5.07 17.51 -12.93
N PRO A 303 -4.80 16.94 -11.75
CA PRO A 303 -3.48 16.46 -11.37
C PRO A 303 -2.97 15.33 -12.28
N LEU A 304 -1.69 15.43 -12.68
CA LEU A 304 -0.96 14.43 -13.44
C LEU A 304 0.52 14.44 -13.05
N GLY A 305 1.10 13.29 -12.76
CA GLY A 305 2.50 13.19 -12.35
C GLY A 305 3.44 12.69 -13.46
N TRP A 306 3.00 11.75 -14.26
CA TRP A 306 3.83 11.09 -15.26
C TRP A 306 3.03 10.54 -16.43
N VAL A 307 3.72 10.30 -17.54
CA VAL A 307 3.14 9.80 -18.80
C VAL A 307 4.01 8.70 -19.38
N LEU A 308 3.38 7.64 -19.87
CA LEU A 308 4.03 6.56 -20.61
C LEU A 308 3.52 6.56 -22.06
N PRO A 309 4.30 7.11 -23.03
CA PRO A 309 3.79 7.42 -24.37
C PRO A 309 3.80 6.27 -25.36
N ASN A 310 4.39 5.12 -25.03
CA ASN A 310 4.60 4.01 -25.94
C ASN A 310 4.00 2.68 -25.47
N ASP A 311 2.89 2.72 -24.74
CA ASP A 311 2.27 1.49 -24.23
C ASP A 311 1.51 0.75 -25.34
N GLY A 312 2.03 -0.41 -25.75
CA GLY A 312 1.42 -1.30 -26.73
C GLY A 312 2.38 -1.86 -27.78
N TYR A 313 2.03 -3.02 -28.33
CA TYR A 313 2.81 -3.66 -29.39
C TYR A 313 2.88 -2.78 -30.64
N SER A 314 4.08 -2.68 -31.20
CA SER A 314 4.39 -1.82 -32.36
C SER A 314 4.26 -0.31 -32.10
N CYS A 315 4.01 0.09 -30.86
CA CYS A 315 4.10 1.48 -30.47
C CYS A 315 5.57 1.87 -30.34
N GLY A 316 6.00 2.89 -31.05
CA GLY A 316 7.34 3.43 -30.92
C GLY A 316 7.37 4.70 -30.09
N TYR A 317 8.52 5.31 -30.07
CA TYR A 317 8.68 6.68 -29.59
C TYR A 317 9.71 7.39 -30.50
N SER A 318 9.42 8.62 -30.85
CA SER A 318 10.32 9.52 -31.53
C SER A 318 10.51 10.79 -30.72
N ASP A 319 11.58 11.52 -30.99
CA ASP A 319 11.89 12.78 -30.31
C ASP A 319 11.86 12.64 -28.76
N LEU A 320 12.32 11.50 -28.22
CA LEU A 320 12.18 11.13 -26.81
C LEU A 320 12.71 12.20 -25.88
N LYS A 321 13.92 12.68 -26.13
CA LYS A 321 14.52 13.74 -25.32
C LYS A 321 13.69 15.03 -25.34
N ASN A 322 13.26 15.47 -26.50
CA ASN A 322 12.47 16.68 -26.64
C ASN A 322 11.07 16.51 -25.97
N THR A 323 10.48 15.33 -26.09
CA THR A 323 9.23 15.00 -25.37
C THR A 323 9.43 15.07 -23.85
N ALA A 324 10.47 14.42 -23.34
CA ALA A 324 10.80 14.44 -21.91
C ALA A 324 11.10 15.84 -21.39
N ASP A 325 11.86 16.64 -22.13
CA ASP A 325 12.16 18.03 -21.78
C ASP A 325 10.89 18.89 -21.67
N GLN A 326 9.95 18.76 -22.62
CA GLN A 326 8.68 19.50 -22.61
C GLN A 326 7.76 19.05 -21.48
N LEU A 327 7.65 17.76 -21.20
CA LEU A 327 6.87 17.23 -20.09
C LEU A 327 7.47 17.66 -18.74
N ASN A 328 8.78 17.58 -18.59
CA ASN A 328 9.47 17.99 -17.38
C ASN A 328 9.31 19.50 -17.10
N ALA A 329 9.27 20.35 -18.14
CA ALA A 329 8.96 21.76 -18.00
C ALA A 329 7.55 22.05 -17.48
N LEU A 330 6.64 21.07 -17.57
CA LEU A 330 5.28 21.09 -16.99
C LEU A 330 5.20 20.40 -15.63
N GLY A 331 6.32 19.90 -15.09
CA GLY A 331 6.37 19.13 -13.86
C GLY A 331 5.87 17.69 -14.00
N ILE A 332 5.87 17.14 -15.22
CA ILE A 332 5.38 15.80 -15.55
C ILE A 332 6.56 14.95 -16.00
N LYS A 333 6.70 13.73 -15.46
CA LYS A 333 7.80 12.83 -15.83
C LYS A 333 7.40 11.90 -16.97
N THR A 334 8.42 11.45 -17.72
CA THR A 334 8.24 10.55 -18.86
C THR A 334 8.65 9.14 -18.49
N GLY A 335 7.86 8.16 -18.89
CA GLY A 335 8.12 6.75 -18.74
C GLY A 335 8.14 6.01 -20.07
N LEU A 336 8.56 4.75 -20.06
CA LEU A 336 8.57 3.86 -21.23
C LEU A 336 8.09 2.45 -20.85
N TRP A 337 7.31 1.85 -21.74
CA TRP A 337 7.14 0.41 -21.82
C TRP A 337 8.38 -0.18 -22.51
N THR A 338 9.10 -1.06 -21.81
CA THR A 338 10.37 -1.57 -22.33
C THR A 338 10.15 -2.67 -23.36
N GLN A 339 10.66 -2.48 -24.57
CA GLN A 339 10.60 -3.46 -25.66
C GLN A 339 11.96 -4.10 -25.97
N LYS A 340 13.06 -3.61 -25.38
CA LYS A 340 14.42 -3.94 -25.78
C LYS A 340 15.28 -4.46 -24.64
N LYS A 341 14.72 -5.18 -23.70
CA LYS A 341 15.46 -5.80 -22.57
C LYS A 341 16.41 -4.83 -21.82
N LEU A 342 16.04 -3.55 -21.75
CA LEU A 342 16.82 -2.49 -21.08
C LEU A 342 18.20 -2.18 -21.71
N ASP A 343 18.50 -2.64 -22.91
CA ASP A 343 19.81 -2.41 -23.58
C ASP A 343 20.13 -0.92 -23.79
N GLN A 344 19.11 -0.04 -23.78
CA GLN A 344 19.25 1.40 -23.98
C GLN A 344 18.99 2.23 -22.71
N ILE A 345 18.80 1.59 -21.57
CA ILE A 345 18.35 2.26 -20.34
C ILE A 345 19.22 3.47 -19.96
N LYS A 346 20.53 3.35 -20.12
CA LYS A 346 21.45 4.45 -19.83
C LYS A 346 21.11 5.72 -20.63
N GLN A 347 20.95 5.57 -21.95
CA GLN A 347 20.65 6.71 -22.80
C GLN A 347 19.24 7.24 -22.56
N GLU A 348 18.28 6.35 -22.37
CA GLU A 348 16.90 6.72 -22.07
C GLU A 348 16.80 7.55 -20.75
N VAL A 349 17.51 7.13 -19.70
CA VAL A 349 17.59 7.88 -18.44
C VAL A 349 18.27 9.24 -18.62
N ILE A 350 19.35 9.32 -19.42
CA ILE A 350 20.01 10.60 -19.78
C ILE A 350 19.04 11.49 -20.58
N ASP A 351 18.20 10.91 -21.41
CA ASP A 351 17.20 11.63 -22.21
C ASP A 351 15.95 12.05 -21.38
N GLY A 352 15.90 11.69 -20.10
CA GLY A 352 14.88 12.18 -19.17
C GLY A 352 13.84 11.16 -18.72
N ILE A 353 14.01 9.88 -19.03
CA ILE A 353 13.10 8.82 -18.60
C ILE A 353 13.27 8.54 -17.10
N ARG A 354 12.12 8.45 -16.38
CA ARG A 354 12.06 8.22 -14.94
C ARG A 354 11.11 7.09 -14.51
N VAL A 355 10.34 6.53 -15.46
CA VAL A 355 9.41 5.42 -15.21
C VAL A 355 9.66 4.30 -16.20
N TYR A 356 9.69 3.04 -15.73
CA TYR A 356 9.75 1.86 -16.58
C TYR A 356 8.62 0.89 -16.27
N LYS A 357 7.83 0.54 -17.29
CA LYS A 357 6.88 -0.59 -17.22
C LYS A 357 7.60 -1.84 -17.69
N LEU A 358 7.74 -2.83 -16.81
CA LEU A 358 8.30 -4.15 -17.08
C LEU A 358 7.18 -5.18 -17.19
N ASP A 359 6.90 -5.61 -18.40
CA ASP A 359 5.86 -6.58 -18.70
C ASP A 359 6.45 -8.01 -18.81
N VAL A 360 5.60 -9.03 -18.71
CA VAL A 360 5.98 -10.45 -18.76
C VAL A 360 6.77 -10.83 -20.01
N ALA A 361 6.47 -10.21 -21.15
CA ALA A 361 7.16 -10.47 -22.42
C ALA A 361 8.63 -10.03 -22.42
N TRP A 362 9.04 -9.18 -21.49
CA TRP A 362 10.32 -8.47 -21.53
C TRP A 362 11.20 -8.72 -20.30
N THR A 363 10.64 -9.27 -19.22
CA THR A 363 11.38 -9.55 -17.99
C THR A 363 12.17 -10.87 -18.02
N GLY A 364 12.08 -11.63 -19.11
CA GLY A 364 12.71 -12.96 -19.22
C GLY A 364 11.85 -14.07 -18.59
N TYR A 365 12.36 -15.29 -18.73
CA TYR A 365 11.64 -16.48 -18.24
C TYR A 365 12.05 -16.80 -16.81
N GLY A 366 11.04 -16.98 -15.95
CA GLY A 366 11.26 -17.39 -14.58
C GLY A 366 11.42 -16.22 -13.61
N LYS A 367 11.13 -16.49 -12.36
CA LYS A 367 11.03 -15.49 -11.27
C LYS A 367 12.37 -14.82 -10.97
N LEU A 368 13.48 -15.56 -11.07
CA LEU A 368 14.82 -15.02 -10.88
C LEU A 368 15.13 -13.96 -11.94
N TYR A 369 14.80 -14.22 -13.20
CA TYR A 369 15.07 -13.30 -14.31
C TYR A 369 14.11 -12.11 -14.29
N SER A 370 12.85 -12.31 -13.85
CA SER A 370 11.94 -11.20 -13.62
C SER A 370 12.45 -10.24 -12.54
N LEU A 371 12.95 -10.78 -11.43
CA LEU A 371 13.56 -9.95 -10.39
C LEU A 371 14.88 -9.30 -10.85
N SER A 372 15.64 -9.98 -11.71
CA SER A 372 16.84 -9.41 -12.36
C SER A 372 16.48 -8.18 -13.19
N ALA A 373 15.47 -8.29 -14.07
CA ALA A 373 15.02 -7.15 -14.87
C ALA A 373 14.60 -5.94 -14.02
N ASN A 374 13.92 -6.20 -12.89
CA ASN A 374 13.58 -5.15 -11.94
C ASN A 374 14.82 -4.49 -11.30
N LYS A 375 15.82 -5.31 -10.93
CA LYS A 375 17.10 -4.83 -10.44
C LYS A 375 17.84 -4.01 -11.50
N ASP A 376 17.91 -4.49 -12.73
CA ASP A 376 18.64 -3.85 -13.82
C ASP A 376 18.02 -2.50 -14.19
N ALA A 377 16.68 -2.42 -14.23
CA ALA A 377 15.98 -1.15 -14.43
C ALA A 377 16.23 -0.17 -13.27
N HIS A 378 16.20 -0.65 -12.03
CA HIS A 378 16.51 0.16 -10.86
C HIS A 378 17.97 0.66 -10.88
N THR A 379 18.91 -0.22 -11.19
CA THR A 379 20.33 0.12 -11.29
C THR A 379 20.55 1.13 -12.42
N GLY A 380 19.96 0.90 -13.59
CA GLY A 380 20.05 1.85 -14.71
C GLY A 380 19.53 3.25 -14.38
N LEU A 381 18.41 3.34 -13.63
CA LEU A 381 17.90 4.60 -13.13
C LEU A 381 18.85 5.26 -12.12
N THR A 382 19.33 4.49 -11.14
CA THR A 382 20.11 5.03 -10.02
C THR A 382 21.56 5.39 -10.40
N GLU A 383 22.16 4.72 -11.37
CA GLU A 383 23.50 5.03 -11.86
C GLU A 383 23.56 6.20 -12.84
N ASN A 384 22.44 6.53 -13.48
CA ASN A 384 22.38 7.56 -14.52
C ASN A 384 21.50 8.77 -14.15
N SER A 385 20.98 8.80 -12.94
CA SER A 385 20.17 9.92 -12.40
C SER A 385 20.17 9.89 -10.88
N ASP A 386 20.09 11.05 -10.24
CA ASP A 386 19.89 11.18 -8.79
C ASP A 386 18.42 11.00 -8.39
N THR A 387 17.51 11.01 -9.35
CA THR A 387 16.05 10.89 -9.12
C THR A 387 15.66 9.50 -8.65
N ARG A 388 14.77 9.42 -7.69
CA ARG A 388 14.03 8.21 -7.33
C ARG A 388 13.07 7.89 -8.46
N GLY A 389 13.47 7.00 -9.36
CA GLY A 389 12.61 6.55 -10.45
C GLY A 389 11.54 5.57 -9.99
N MET A 390 10.57 5.29 -10.85
CA MET A 390 9.54 4.30 -10.59
C MET A 390 9.62 3.16 -11.61
N ILE A 391 9.61 1.94 -11.09
CA ILE A 391 9.49 0.73 -11.91
C ILE A 391 8.14 0.10 -11.59
N TRP A 392 7.45 -0.34 -12.60
CA TRP A 392 6.12 -0.90 -12.52
C TRP A 392 6.10 -2.25 -13.23
N THR A 393 5.79 -3.33 -12.49
CA THR A 393 6.05 -4.69 -12.96
C THR A 393 4.94 -5.69 -12.62
N VAL A 394 4.85 -6.72 -13.48
CA VAL A 394 4.21 -7.99 -13.17
C VAL A 394 5.28 -9.10 -13.05
N MET A 395 4.89 -10.29 -12.60
CA MET A 395 5.77 -11.45 -12.39
C MET A 395 6.85 -11.23 -11.32
N GLY A 396 6.51 -10.52 -10.25
CA GLY A 396 7.37 -10.37 -9.09
C GLY A 396 7.56 -11.66 -8.28
N TRP A 397 8.46 -11.60 -7.33
CA TRP A 397 8.75 -12.61 -6.31
C TRP A 397 9.09 -11.94 -4.99
N ALA A 398 9.43 -12.71 -3.94
CA ALA A 398 9.99 -12.10 -2.72
C ALA A 398 11.23 -11.25 -3.05
N GLY A 399 11.25 -10.00 -2.61
CA GLY A 399 12.30 -9.03 -2.92
C GLY A 399 11.93 -8.01 -4.00
N THR A 400 10.83 -8.19 -4.74
CA THR A 400 10.37 -7.22 -5.75
C THR A 400 10.14 -5.83 -5.17
N GLN A 401 9.67 -5.74 -3.92
CA GLN A 401 9.41 -4.49 -3.24
C GLN A 401 10.61 -3.54 -3.15
N ARG A 402 11.83 -4.07 -3.25
CA ARG A 402 13.07 -3.27 -3.24
C ARG A 402 13.20 -2.35 -4.45
N TYR A 403 12.57 -2.75 -5.55
CA TYR A 403 12.81 -2.17 -6.87
C TYR A 403 11.55 -1.59 -7.49
N SER A 404 10.38 -2.19 -7.22
CA SER A 404 9.23 -2.00 -8.09
C SER A 404 7.90 -1.90 -7.34
N VAL A 405 6.97 -1.20 -7.98
CA VAL A 405 5.53 -1.23 -7.69
C VAL A 405 4.96 -2.52 -8.28
N ALA A 406 4.22 -3.29 -7.49
CA ALA A 406 3.56 -4.51 -7.93
C ALA A 406 2.25 -4.18 -8.68
N TRP A 407 2.16 -4.54 -9.95
CA TRP A 407 1.00 -4.30 -10.78
C TRP A 407 0.14 -5.57 -10.92
N THR A 408 -1.18 -5.40 -10.94
CA THR A 408 -2.13 -6.51 -11.02
C THR A 408 -2.27 -7.13 -12.42
N GLY A 409 -1.70 -6.50 -13.46
CA GLY A 409 -1.71 -6.97 -14.85
C GLY A 409 -2.89 -6.44 -15.67
N ASP A 410 -2.95 -6.84 -16.95
CA ASP A 410 -3.97 -6.42 -17.92
C ASP A 410 -5.33 -7.04 -17.60
N GLN A 411 -6.36 -6.20 -17.40
CA GLN A 411 -7.68 -6.67 -16.98
C GLN A 411 -8.81 -5.93 -17.69
N TYR A 412 -9.98 -6.62 -17.77
CA TYR A 412 -11.23 -6.01 -18.16
C TYR A 412 -11.95 -5.42 -16.97
N THR A 413 -12.45 -4.20 -17.11
CA THR A 413 -13.24 -3.60 -16.06
C THR A 413 -14.67 -4.15 -16.01
N ASN A 414 -15.15 -4.30 -14.79
CA ASN A 414 -16.53 -4.47 -14.39
C ASN A 414 -16.62 -4.17 -12.88
N TRP A 415 -17.77 -4.32 -12.29
CA TRP A 415 -17.94 -4.11 -10.87
C TRP A 415 -17.16 -5.13 -10.01
N ASP A 416 -17.04 -6.37 -10.49
CA ASP A 416 -16.22 -7.40 -9.82
C ASP A 416 -14.74 -7.01 -9.80
N TYR A 417 -14.24 -6.38 -10.87
CA TYR A 417 -12.87 -5.86 -10.93
C TYR A 417 -12.57 -4.90 -9.76
N ILE A 418 -13.45 -3.92 -9.51
CA ILE A 418 -13.29 -3.01 -8.37
C ILE A 418 -13.37 -3.78 -7.06
N ARG A 419 -14.33 -4.68 -6.94
CA ARG A 419 -14.61 -5.46 -5.73
C ARG A 419 -13.40 -6.28 -5.29
N TRP A 420 -12.82 -7.10 -6.17
CA TRP A 420 -11.72 -7.98 -5.78
C TRP A 420 -10.36 -7.27 -5.71
N HIS A 421 -10.18 -6.07 -6.28
CA HIS A 421 -8.97 -5.29 -6.10
C HIS A 421 -8.78 -4.81 -4.66
N ILE A 422 -9.85 -4.58 -3.90
CA ILE A 422 -9.75 -4.12 -2.52
C ILE A 422 -8.95 -5.13 -1.68
N PRO A 423 -9.34 -6.42 -1.56
CA PRO A 423 -8.53 -7.41 -0.84
C PRO A 423 -7.16 -7.67 -1.48
N THR A 424 -7.01 -7.48 -2.80
CA THR A 424 -5.70 -7.61 -3.47
C THR A 424 -4.68 -6.58 -2.95
N PHE A 425 -5.08 -5.32 -2.80
CA PHE A 425 -4.20 -4.27 -2.26
C PHE A 425 -3.88 -4.52 -0.78
N ILE A 426 -4.87 -4.96 -0.01
CA ILE A 426 -4.69 -5.35 1.40
C ILE A 426 -3.66 -6.48 1.52
N GLY A 427 -3.82 -7.55 0.72
CA GLY A 427 -2.93 -8.72 0.73
C GLY A 427 -1.51 -8.41 0.25
N SER A 428 -1.37 -7.54 -0.75
CA SER A 428 -0.06 -7.03 -1.20
C SER A 428 0.67 -6.33 -0.05
N GLY A 429 -0.02 -5.46 0.69
CA GLY A 429 0.53 -4.78 1.87
C GLY A 429 0.98 -5.76 2.96
N LEU A 430 0.17 -6.78 3.25
CA LEU A 430 0.50 -7.85 4.20
C LEU A 430 1.62 -8.78 3.72
N SER A 431 2.10 -8.61 2.51
CA SER A 431 3.22 -9.35 1.91
C SER A 431 4.49 -8.50 1.76
N GLY A 432 4.54 -7.31 2.37
CA GLY A 432 5.65 -6.37 2.25
C GLY A 432 5.71 -5.61 0.92
N GLN A 433 4.72 -5.81 0.03
CA GLN A 433 4.57 -5.08 -1.23
C GLN A 433 3.76 -3.80 -0.98
N ALA A 434 4.36 -2.83 -0.29
CA ALA A 434 3.68 -1.62 0.18
C ALA A 434 3.11 -0.76 -0.97
N TYR A 435 3.66 -0.88 -2.17
CA TYR A 435 3.21 -0.20 -3.37
C TYR A 435 2.59 -1.20 -4.33
N ALA A 436 1.27 -1.36 -4.24
CA ALA A 436 0.47 -2.07 -5.21
C ALA A 436 -0.24 -1.08 -6.13
N SER A 437 -0.46 -1.47 -7.38
CA SER A 437 -1.06 -0.65 -8.42
C SER A 437 -1.96 -1.48 -9.32
N SER A 438 -2.97 -0.84 -9.91
CA SER A 438 -3.78 -1.38 -10.99
C SER A 438 -4.31 -0.24 -11.85
N ASP A 439 -4.73 -0.57 -13.06
CA ASP A 439 -5.25 0.43 -14.00
C ASP A 439 -6.61 0.95 -13.54
N VAL A 440 -6.82 2.26 -13.62
CA VAL A 440 -8.14 2.84 -13.37
C VAL A 440 -9.10 2.34 -14.45
N ASN A 441 -10.13 1.61 -14.03
CA ASN A 441 -11.12 0.98 -14.90
C ASN A 441 -10.53 -0.08 -15.83
N GLY A 442 -9.45 -0.75 -15.46
CA GLY A 442 -8.74 -1.74 -16.28
C GLY A 442 -8.17 -1.18 -17.56
N ILE A 443 -7.49 -2.01 -18.33
CA ILE A 443 -6.98 -1.63 -19.66
C ILE A 443 -8.08 -1.71 -20.74
N TRP A 444 -9.03 -2.65 -20.57
CA TRP A 444 -10.20 -2.82 -21.43
C TRP A 444 -11.49 -2.65 -20.65
N GLY A 445 -12.56 -2.27 -21.33
CA GLY A 445 -13.88 -2.12 -20.74
C GLY A 445 -14.33 -0.67 -20.63
N HIS A 446 -15.60 -0.50 -20.28
CA HIS A 446 -16.35 0.72 -20.49
C HIS A 446 -17.16 1.09 -19.27
N GLY A 447 -17.55 2.31 -19.21
CA GLY A 447 -18.50 2.85 -18.26
C GLY A 447 -17.93 4.02 -17.46
N ALA A 448 -18.54 5.15 -17.63
CA ALA A 448 -18.15 6.37 -16.92
C ALA A 448 -18.31 6.21 -15.40
N GLU A 449 -19.37 5.50 -14.95
CA GLU A 449 -19.60 5.26 -13.54
C GLU A 449 -18.54 4.33 -12.94
N THR A 450 -18.21 3.20 -13.60
CA THR A 450 -17.17 2.28 -13.13
C THR A 450 -15.81 2.95 -13.10
N TYR A 451 -15.50 3.78 -14.13
CA TYR A 451 -14.25 4.57 -14.15
C TYR A 451 -14.15 5.48 -12.92
N THR A 452 -15.21 6.25 -12.67
CA THR A 452 -15.23 7.20 -11.56
C THR A 452 -15.15 6.50 -10.20
N ARG A 453 -15.89 5.40 -10.01
CA ARG A 453 -15.84 4.62 -8.75
C ARG A 453 -14.48 3.99 -8.50
N ASP A 454 -13.85 3.48 -9.54
CA ASP A 454 -12.52 2.91 -9.44
C ASP A 454 -11.45 3.98 -9.20
N LEU A 455 -11.56 5.15 -9.85
CA LEU A 455 -10.69 6.29 -9.58
C LEU A 455 -10.86 6.81 -8.14
N GLN A 456 -12.09 6.87 -7.63
CA GLN A 456 -12.36 7.25 -6.24
C GLN A 456 -11.68 6.29 -5.24
N PHE A 457 -11.77 4.99 -5.48
CA PHE A 457 -11.06 3.99 -4.69
C PHE A 457 -9.56 4.23 -4.75
N LYS A 458 -9.00 4.33 -5.96
CA LYS A 458 -7.55 4.41 -6.19
C LYS A 458 -6.95 5.76 -5.80
N ALA A 459 -7.75 6.80 -5.60
CA ALA A 459 -7.29 8.04 -4.99
C ALA A 459 -6.76 7.83 -3.56
N PHE A 460 -7.22 6.78 -2.86
CA PHE A 460 -6.74 6.34 -1.55
C PHE A 460 -5.85 5.10 -1.63
N THR A 461 -5.03 5.01 -2.66
CA THR A 461 -3.96 4.01 -2.82
C THR A 461 -2.66 4.71 -3.22
N PRO A 462 -1.48 4.09 -3.05
CA PRO A 462 -0.23 4.79 -3.33
C PRO A 462 -0.09 5.20 -4.81
N VAL A 463 -0.24 4.27 -5.74
CA VAL A 463 -0.01 4.49 -7.18
C VAL A 463 -1.26 4.16 -7.97
N LEU A 464 -1.64 5.02 -8.90
CA LEU A 464 -2.76 4.82 -9.82
C LEU A 464 -2.38 5.27 -11.23
N ILE A 465 -2.96 4.62 -12.23
CA ILE A 465 -2.69 4.90 -13.63
C ILE A 465 -3.97 4.81 -14.46
N ALA A 466 -4.16 5.77 -15.36
CA ALA A 466 -5.12 5.69 -16.44
C ALA A 466 -4.39 5.10 -17.66
N MET A 467 -4.69 3.86 -18.04
CA MET A 467 -4.05 3.17 -19.13
C MET A 467 -5.06 2.86 -20.24
N SER A 468 -4.85 3.41 -21.42
CA SER A 468 -5.64 3.11 -22.59
C SER A 468 -5.14 1.84 -23.25
N GLY A 469 -6.06 0.92 -23.58
CA GLY A 469 -5.69 -0.30 -24.28
C GLY A 469 -5.25 -0.02 -25.71
N TRP A 470 -4.27 -0.76 -26.18
CA TRP A 470 -3.65 -0.64 -27.51
C TRP A 470 -4.52 -1.15 -28.68
N ASP A 471 -5.62 -1.83 -28.41
CA ASP A 471 -6.62 -2.26 -29.40
C ASP A 471 -7.77 -1.24 -29.58
N ASN A 472 -7.57 0.01 -29.24
CA ASN A 472 -8.60 0.81 -28.64
C ASN A 472 -9.53 1.62 -29.49
N LYS A 473 -10.75 1.45 -29.09
CA LYS A 473 -11.89 2.33 -29.36
C LYS A 473 -12.24 3.24 -28.17
N GLU A 474 -11.61 3.05 -27.00
CA GLU A 474 -11.95 3.82 -25.79
C GLU A 474 -10.72 4.33 -25.05
N ARG A 475 -10.81 5.55 -24.65
CA ARG A 475 -9.78 6.29 -23.95
C ARG A 475 -10.02 6.22 -22.45
N LYS A 476 -8.92 6.22 -21.69
CA LYS A 476 -8.94 6.12 -20.23
C LYS A 476 -8.46 7.39 -19.53
N HIS A 477 -8.30 8.50 -20.26
CA HIS A 477 -7.91 9.76 -19.64
C HIS A 477 -8.94 10.23 -18.62
N ALA A 478 -8.50 10.70 -17.46
CA ALA A 478 -9.40 11.08 -16.37
C ALA A 478 -10.38 12.20 -16.73
N TRP A 479 -10.05 13.03 -17.73
CA TRP A 479 -10.88 14.12 -18.23
C TRP A 479 -11.89 13.68 -19.30
N TRP A 480 -11.84 12.45 -19.82
CA TRP A 480 -12.59 12.02 -20.99
C TRP A 480 -14.11 11.91 -20.77
N HIS A 481 -14.54 11.48 -19.58
CA HIS A 481 -15.97 11.29 -19.29
C HIS A 481 -16.64 12.59 -18.83
N ASP A 482 -17.26 13.34 -19.74
CA ASP A 482 -17.90 14.63 -19.48
C ASP A 482 -18.83 14.62 -18.25
N SER A 483 -19.65 13.57 -18.12
CA SER A 483 -20.64 13.46 -17.03
C SER A 483 -20.04 13.43 -15.63
N TYR A 484 -18.78 12.98 -15.48
CA TYR A 484 -18.13 12.81 -14.18
C TYR A 484 -16.75 13.45 -14.10
N ARG A 485 -16.38 14.28 -15.06
CA ARG A 485 -15.08 14.96 -15.13
C ARG A 485 -14.76 15.72 -13.86
N ASP A 486 -15.71 16.50 -13.35
CA ASP A 486 -15.51 17.30 -12.14
C ASP A 486 -15.36 16.43 -10.89
N ILE A 487 -16.02 15.27 -10.86
CA ILE A 487 -15.88 14.31 -9.78
C ILE A 487 -14.48 13.67 -9.84
N ASN A 488 -14.03 13.26 -11.02
CA ASN A 488 -12.68 12.74 -11.21
C ASN A 488 -11.62 13.77 -10.79
N ARG A 489 -11.80 15.04 -11.19
CA ARG A 489 -10.94 16.14 -10.77
C ARG A 489 -10.92 16.31 -9.24
N LYS A 490 -12.09 16.29 -8.60
CA LYS A 490 -12.23 16.38 -7.13
C LYS A 490 -11.36 15.34 -6.42
N PHE A 491 -11.41 14.08 -6.83
CA PHE A 491 -10.67 13.01 -6.18
C PHE A 491 -9.18 13.02 -6.50
N LEU A 492 -8.78 13.38 -7.71
CA LEU A 492 -7.37 13.58 -8.04
C LEU A 492 -6.77 14.77 -7.28
N MET A 493 -7.53 15.87 -7.15
CA MET A 493 -7.11 17.01 -6.36
C MET A 493 -7.02 16.67 -4.86
N LEU A 494 -7.99 15.92 -4.32
CA LEU A 494 -7.94 15.43 -2.94
C LEU A 494 -6.69 14.55 -2.69
N LYS A 495 -6.33 13.68 -3.65
CA LYS A 495 -5.09 12.90 -3.56
C LYS A 495 -3.86 13.80 -3.51
N SER A 496 -3.83 14.86 -4.34
CA SER A 496 -2.76 15.87 -4.31
C SER A 496 -2.71 16.63 -2.97
N GLN A 497 -3.88 16.95 -2.42
CA GLN A 497 -4.00 17.60 -1.11
C GLN A 497 -3.50 16.70 0.02
N LEU A 498 -3.83 15.41 0.01
CA LEU A 498 -3.41 14.43 1.01
C LEU A 498 -1.93 14.02 0.90
N MET A 499 -1.15 14.63 0.00
CA MET A 499 0.26 14.27 -0.20
C MET A 499 1.09 14.28 1.08
N PRO A 500 1.04 15.28 1.99
CA PRO A 500 1.84 15.26 3.22
C PRO A 500 1.49 14.09 4.13
N TYR A 501 0.19 13.78 4.26
CA TYR A 501 -0.30 12.63 5.02
C TYR A 501 0.19 11.31 4.42
N MET A 502 -0.01 11.11 3.11
CA MET A 502 0.38 9.89 2.41
C MET A 502 1.90 9.71 2.38
N TYR A 503 2.65 10.77 2.14
CA TYR A 503 4.12 10.71 1.96
C TYR A 503 4.84 10.31 3.24
N LYS A 504 4.30 10.68 4.41
CA LYS A 504 4.77 10.16 5.71
C LYS A 504 4.68 8.64 5.77
N TYR A 505 3.55 8.05 5.36
CA TYR A 505 3.40 6.59 5.37
C TYR A 505 4.22 5.90 4.28
N ALA A 506 4.51 6.58 3.18
CA ALA A 506 5.45 6.10 2.18
C ALA A 506 6.90 6.06 2.73
N TYR A 507 7.29 7.05 3.50
CA TYR A 507 8.56 7.05 4.24
C TYR A 507 8.60 5.92 5.29
N ASP A 508 7.51 5.69 6.02
CA ASP A 508 7.41 4.56 6.96
C ASP A 508 7.58 3.20 6.25
N ALA A 509 7.06 3.07 5.02
CA ALA A 509 7.27 1.85 4.22
C ALA A 509 8.75 1.62 3.89
N ASP A 510 9.51 2.65 3.54
CA ASP A 510 10.97 2.56 3.33
C ASP A 510 11.72 2.21 4.63
N ARG A 511 11.23 2.65 5.78
CA ARG A 511 11.88 2.40 7.08
C ARG A 511 11.53 1.06 7.70
N THR A 512 10.28 0.64 7.58
CA THR A 512 9.72 -0.50 8.35
C THR A 512 9.00 -1.54 7.50
N GLY A 513 8.77 -1.27 6.21
CA GLY A 513 7.92 -2.11 5.36
C GLY A 513 6.41 -1.92 5.59
N ALA A 514 6.00 -1.03 6.50
CA ALA A 514 4.59 -0.79 6.81
C ALA A 514 3.81 -0.32 5.57
N PRO A 515 2.69 -0.98 5.19
CA PRO A 515 1.95 -0.59 3.99
C PRO A 515 1.15 0.71 4.20
N LEU A 516 0.86 1.41 3.08
CA LEU A 516 -0.06 2.55 3.08
C LEU A 516 -1.52 2.08 3.11
N VAL A 517 -1.85 1.06 2.34
CA VAL A 517 -3.15 0.35 2.38
C VAL A 517 -3.03 -0.78 3.38
N ARG A 518 -3.68 -0.63 4.53
CA ARG A 518 -3.51 -1.52 5.68
C ARG A 518 -4.75 -2.37 5.90
N ALA A 519 -4.56 -3.66 6.11
CA ALA A 519 -5.62 -4.53 6.61
C ALA A 519 -6.20 -3.95 7.91
N MET A 520 -7.50 -4.09 8.13
CA MET A 520 -8.11 -3.67 9.39
C MET A 520 -7.44 -4.36 10.59
N THR A 521 -7.14 -5.65 10.49
CA THR A 521 -6.43 -6.41 11.54
C THR A 521 -4.98 -5.94 11.78
N TYR A 522 -4.36 -5.25 10.82
CA TYR A 522 -3.02 -4.66 11.00
C TYR A 522 -3.06 -3.50 12.01
N GLU A 523 -4.10 -2.66 11.95
CA GLU A 523 -4.28 -1.50 12.85
C GLU A 523 -5.05 -1.87 14.14
N PHE A 524 -5.92 -2.88 14.08
CA PHE A 524 -6.76 -3.33 15.19
C PHE A 524 -6.57 -4.83 15.47
N PRO A 525 -5.34 -5.27 15.86
CA PRO A 525 -5.00 -6.69 15.97
C PRO A 525 -5.79 -7.44 17.05
N ASN A 526 -6.35 -6.72 18.02
CA ASN A 526 -7.11 -7.29 19.13
C ASN A 526 -8.62 -7.44 18.83
N ASP A 527 -9.10 -6.96 17.70
CA ASP A 527 -10.49 -7.13 17.29
C ASP A 527 -10.68 -8.44 16.51
N PRO A 528 -11.34 -9.46 17.11
CA PRO A 528 -11.43 -10.78 16.49
C PRO A 528 -12.27 -10.80 15.20
N ARG A 529 -13.17 -9.82 15.00
CA ARG A 529 -14.00 -9.75 13.79
C ARG A 529 -13.21 -9.30 12.56
N LEU A 530 -12.05 -8.68 12.76
CA LEU A 530 -11.22 -8.12 11.69
C LEU A 530 -10.15 -9.10 11.18
N LYS A 531 -9.99 -10.24 11.82
CA LYS A 531 -8.97 -11.23 11.45
C LYS A 531 -9.31 -11.97 10.15
N GLY A 532 -10.58 -12.28 9.92
CA GLY A 532 -11.05 -12.98 8.74
C GLY A 532 -11.50 -12.05 7.60
N GLU A 533 -12.26 -12.61 6.67
CA GLU A 533 -12.72 -11.95 5.44
C GLU A 533 -14.09 -11.25 5.56
N GLU A 534 -14.73 -11.22 6.74
CA GLU A 534 -16.07 -10.63 6.90
C GLU A 534 -16.12 -9.18 6.38
N PHE A 535 -15.06 -8.40 6.62
CA PHE A 535 -14.96 -6.99 6.23
C PHE A 535 -13.85 -6.71 5.22
N LYS A 536 -13.59 -7.63 4.30
CA LYS A 536 -12.50 -7.55 3.31
C LYS A 536 -12.60 -6.42 2.28
N TYR A 537 -13.71 -5.70 2.26
CA TYR A 537 -13.95 -4.61 1.30
C TYR A 537 -13.82 -3.23 1.94
N GLN A 538 -13.01 -3.14 2.98
CA GLN A 538 -12.60 -1.90 3.63
C GLN A 538 -11.17 -2.02 4.15
N TYR A 539 -10.48 -0.89 4.32
CA TYR A 539 -9.10 -0.86 4.78
C TYR A 539 -8.80 0.47 5.47
N MET A 540 -7.67 0.51 6.19
CA MET A 540 -7.11 1.77 6.69
C MET A 540 -6.11 2.32 5.67
N TYR A 541 -6.27 3.58 5.27
CA TYR A 541 -5.28 4.34 4.52
C TYR A 541 -4.44 5.16 5.49
N GLY A 542 -3.21 4.72 5.73
CA GLY A 542 -2.45 5.12 6.90
C GLY A 542 -3.12 4.65 8.20
N GLN A 543 -2.99 5.42 9.27
CA GLN A 543 -3.53 5.07 10.60
C GLN A 543 -4.91 5.67 10.89
N SER A 544 -5.32 6.68 10.13
CA SER A 544 -6.44 7.54 10.52
C SER A 544 -7.64 7.48 9.61
N LEU A 545 -7.50 7.03 8.35
CA LEU A 545 -8.57 7.03 7.36
C LEU A 545 -9.07 5.61 7.08
N LEU A 546 -10.28 5.28 7.50
CA LEU A 546 -10.98 4.08 7.07
C LEU A 546 -11.67 4.36 5.73
N VAL A 547 -11.34 3.59 4.71
CA VAL A 547 -11.89 3.72 3.35
C VAL A 547 -12.67 2.46 3.02
N ALA A 548 -13.94 2.62 2.59
CA ALA A 548 -14.78 1.53 2.13
C ALA A 548 -15.26 1.80 0.70
N PRO A 549 -14.50 1.36 -0.33
CA PRO A 549 -14.82 1.63 -1.73
C PRO A 549 -16.21 1.14 -2.15
N VAL A 550 -16.80 1.82 -3.15
CA VAL A 550 -18.06 1.42 -3.77
C VAL A 550 -17.76 0.54 -4.98
N TYR A 551 -18.29 -0.66 -4.98
CA TYR A 551 -18.04 -1.68 -6.00
C TYR A 551 -19.31 -2.23 -6.66
N ASP A 552 -20.44 -1.53 -6.49
CA ASP A 552 -21.72 -1.83 -7.13
C ASP A 552 -22.30 -0.56 -7.75
N ALA A 553 -23.06 -0.70 -8.83
CA ALA A 553 -23.73 0.41 -9.49
C ALA A 553 -24.76 1.08 -8.59
N MET A 554 -24.89 2.41 -8.72
CA MET A 554 -25.90 3.19 -7.98
C MET A 554 -27.32 2.67 -8.18
N GLU A 555 -27.64 2.19 -9.38
CA GLU A 555 -28.93 1.56 -9.69
C GLU A 555 -29.15 0.27 -8.88
N THR A 556 -28.09 -0.52 -8.68
CA THR A 556 -28.15 -1.80 -7.97
C THR A 556 -28.13 -1.62 -6.46
N ASN A 557 -27.29 -0.72 -5.92
CA ASN A 557 -27.12 -0.54 -4.49
C ASN A 557 -28.13 0.44 -3.86
N GLY A 558 -28.94 1.12 -4.69
CA GLY A 558 -29.96 2.05 -4.24
C GLY A 558 -29.43 3.30 -3.54
N GLY A 559 -28.17 3.66 -3.77
CA GLY A 559 -27.51 4.80 -3.12
C GLY A 559 -26.90 4.46 -1.74
N TRP A 560 -26.62 3.18 -1.49
CA TRP A 560 -26.09 2.72 -0.21
C TRP A 560 -24.82 1.87 -0.39
N ARG A 561 -23.79 2.13 0.43
CA ARG A 561 -22.70 1.21 0.65
C ARG A 561 -22.99 0.44 1.95
N LYS A 562 -23.06 -0.89 1.83
CA LYS A 562 -23.50 -1.76 2.92
C LYS A 562 -22.33 -2.39 3.68
N ASN A 563 -22.57 -2.75 4.93
CA ASN A 563 -21.69 -3.58 5.74
C ASN A 563 -20.28 -2.96 5.93
N ILE A 564 -20.23 -1.75 6.52
CA ILE A 564 -18.98 -1.12 6.94
C ILE A 564 -18.83 -1.37 8.44
N TYR A 565 -17.74 -1.99 8.85
CA TYR A 565 -17.47 -2.24 10.26
C TYR A 565 -16.54 -1.16 10.84
N LEU A 566 -16.97 -0.57 11.94
CA LEU A 566 -16.21 0.39 12.71
C LEU A 566 -15.65 -0.29 13.96
N PRO A 567 -14.33 -0.44 14.10
CA PRO A 567 -13.70 -0.86 15.35
C PRO A 567 -14.06 0.07 16.50
N GLN A 568 -13.91 -0.41 17.72
CA GLN A 568 -14.16 0.39 18.93
C GLN A 568 -13.46 1.76 18.86
N GLY A 569 -14.19 2.83 19.15
CA GLY A 569 -13.74 4.21 19.11
C GLY A 569 -14.78 5.15 18.52
N GLU A 570 -14.42 6.40 18.35
CA GLU A 570 -15.25 7.37 17.64
C GLU A 570 -14.70 7.55 16.21
N TRP A 571 -15.65 7.60 15.26
CA TRP A 571 -15.41 7.78 13.84
C TRP A 571 -16.17 8.98 13.31
N ILE A 572 -15.53 9.82 12.54
CA ILE A 572 -16.08 11.05 11.99
C ILE A 572 -16.09 10.92 10.46
N ASP A 573 -17.24 11.16 9.83
CA ASP A 573 -17.34 11.20 8.37
C ASP A 573 -16.46 12.34 7.82
N PHE A 574 -15.59 11.99 6.90
CA PHE A 574 -14.66 12.96 6.29
C PHE A 574 -15.39 14.08 5.54
N TRP A 575 -16.54 13.76 4.93
CA TRP A 575 -17.27 14.67 4.04
C TRP A 575 -18.21 15.62 4.78
N ASP A 576 -18.96 15.09 5.74
CA ASP A 576 -20.04 15.86 6.39
C ASP A 576 -19.90 16.00 7.92
N GLY A 577 -18.86 15.34 8.52
CA GLY A 577 -18.60 15.47 9.95
C GLY A 577 -19.54 14.66 10.86
N THR A 578 -20.41 13.81 10.32
CA THR A 578 -21.27 12.91 11.12
C THR A 578 -20.40 12.04 12.02
N ARG A 579 -20.70 12.04 13.34
CA ARG A 579 -19.95 11.28 14.33
C ARG A 579 -20.65 9.97 14.68
N THR A 580 -19.88 8.93 14.82
CA THR A 580 -20.37 7.58 15.17
C THR A 580 -19.47 6.99 16.25
N SER A 581 -20.04 6.73 17.42
CA SER A 581 -19.32 6.06 18.52
C SER A 581 -19.58 4.55 18.44
N ALA A 582 -18.54 3.79 18.15
CA ALA A 582 -18.54 2.34 18.21
C ALA A 582 -18.17 1.89 19.64
N ILE A 583 -19.12 1.23 20.31
CA ILE A 583 -18.93 0.70 21.67
C ILE A 583 -18.01 -0.52 21.68
N GLU A 584 -17.76 -1.09 22.84
CA GLU A 584 -16.99 -2.34 22.97
C GLU A 584 -17.54 -3.43 22.03
N GLY A 585 -16.65 -4.06 21.27
CA GLY A 585 -16.98 -5.01 20.24
C GLY A 585 -17.26 -4.41 18.86
N GLY A 586 -17.08 -3.09 18.69
CA GLY A 586 -17.24 -2.38 17.44
C GLY A 586 -18.70 -2.17 17.02
N MET A 587 -18.89 -1.63 15.82
CA MET A 587 -20.22 -1.32 15.27
C MET A 587 -20.29 -1.63 13.79
N LEU A 588 -21.36 -2.28 13.35
CA LEU A 588 -21.67 -2.47 11.93
C LEU A 588 -22.57 -1.31 11.45
N LEU A 589 -22.09 -0.55 10.47
CA LEU A 589 -22.93 0.32 9.67
C LEU A 589 -23.55 -0.52 8.55
N GLU A 590 -24.81 -0.90 8.72
CA GLU A 590 -25.52 -1.73 7.72
C GLU A 590 -25.66 -0.98 6.38
N GLU A 591 -25.92 0.32 6.42
CA GLU A 591 -26.11 1.19 5.28
C GLU A 591 -25.43 2.56 5.50
N TYR A 592 -24.56 2.96 4.55
CA TYR A 592 -23.95 4.28 4.49
C TYR A 592 -24.42 4.97 3.20
N PRO A 593 -24.97 6.21 3.27
CA PRO A 593 -25.48 6.90 2.08
C PRO A 593 -24.34 7.33 1.17
N ILE A 594 -24.46 7.04 -0.10
CA ILE A 594 -23.49 7.42 -1.13
C ILE A 594 -24.16 8.22 -2.26
N THR A 595 -23.38 9.12 -2.83
CA THR A 595 -23.68 9.83 -4.07
C THR A 595 -22.54 9.60 -5.06
N MET A 596 -22.66 10.00 -6.32
CA MET A 596 -21.57 9.80 -7.28
C MET A 596 -20.27 10.52 -6.89
N ASP A 597 -20.36 11.63 -6.17
CA ASP A 597 -19.22 12.43 -5.71
C ASP A 597 -18.72 12.08 -4.31
N LYS A 598 -19.19 10.98 -3.72
CA LYS A 598 -18.86 10.54 -2.34
C LYS A 598 -18.70 9.03 -2.26
N ILE A 599 -17.62 8.58 -1.62
CA ILE A 599 -17.44 7.21 -1.11
C ILE A 599 -17.28 7.26 0.40
N PRO A 600 -17.56 6.18 1.15
CA PRO A 600 -17.29 6.16 2.59
C PRO A 600 -15.81 6.35 2.90
N VAL A 601 -15.51 7.44 3.59
CA VAL A 601 -14.22 7.73 4.21
C VAL A 601 -14.52 8.22 5.63
N LEU A 602 -14.05 7.46 6.61
CA LEU A 602 -14.28 7.74 8.01
C LEU A 602 -12.96 8.00 8.71
N VAL A 603 -12.90 9.07 9.46
CA VAL A 603 -11.69 9.52 10.16
C VAL A 603 -11.77 9.05 11.60
N LYS A 604 -10.72 8.43 12.09
CA LYS A 604 -10.60 8.07 13.50
C LYS A 604 -10.47 9.33 14.34
N ALA A 605 -11.24 9.45 15.42
CA ALA A 605 -11.07 10.54 16.37
C ALA A 605 -9.64 10.59 16.92
N GLY A 606 -9.13 11.79 17.16
CA GLY A 606 -7.73 12.05 17.48
C GLY A 606 -6.83 12.20 16.24
N ALA A 607 -7.37 12.10 15.03
CA ALA A 607 -6.55 12.24 13.82
C ALA A 607 -6.07 13.68 13.60
N ILE A 608 -4.80 13.81 13.19
CA ILE A 608 -4.20 15.00 12.62
C ILE A 608 -3.88 14.68 11.18
N ILE A 609 -4.47 15.42 10.24
CA ILE A 609 -4.31 15.18 8.79
C ILE A 609 -3.72 16.44 8.15
N PRO A 610 -2.40 16.48 7.92
CA PRO A 610 -1.80 17.57 7.16
C PRO A 610 -2.13 17.41 5.67
N MET A 611 -2.45 18.53 5.04
CA MET A 611 -2.81 18.61 3.62
C MET A 611 -2.14 19.82 2.97
N TYR A 612 -1.86 19.72 1.68
CA TYR A 612 -1.53 20.90 0.86
C TYR A 612 -2.80 21.55 0.30
N LEU A 613 -2.65 22.69 -0.35
CA LEU A 613 -3.76 23.32 -1.10
C LEU A 613 -4.22 22.47 -2.30
N GLY A 614 -3.34 21.60 -2.78
CA GLY A 614 -3.54 20.79 -3.98
C GLY A 614 -3.02 21.50 -5.24
N ALA A 615 -2.43 20.71 -6.14
CA ALA A 615 -1.88 21.22 -7.39
C ALA A 615 -1.94 20.16 -8.49
N ARG A 616 -1.79 20.60 -9.74
CA ARG A 616 -1.81 19.71 -10.92
C ARG A 616 -0.56 18.83 -11.04
N SER A 617 0.53 19.20 -10.41
CA SER A 617 1.75 18.39 -10.31
C SER A 617 2.54 18.74 -9.04
N ASP A 618 3.46 17.88 -8.63
CA ASP A 618 4.31 18.15 -7.45
C ASP A 618 5.14 19.44 -7.62
N ALA A 619 5.60 19.73 -8.83
CA ALA A 619 6.37 20.94 -9.12
C ALA A 619 5.58 22.25 -8.94
N LEU A 620 4.25 22.19 -9.04
CA LEU A 620 3.37 23.34 -8.85
C LEU A 620 2.82 23.45 -7.43
N GLN A 621 3.11 22.48 -6.57
CA GLN A 621 2.58 22.44 -5.21
C GLN A 621 3.23 23.48 -4.32
N ALA A 622 2.43 24.36 -3.73
CA ALA A 622 2.87 25.27 -2.68
C ALA A 622 3.11 24.46 -1.39
N LYS A 623 4.38 24.28 -1.03
CA LYS A 623 4.79 23.48 0.14
C LYS A 623 4.97 24.34 1.39
N ASP A 624 5.05 25.65 1.20
CA ASP A 624 5.15 26.66 2.27
C ASP A 624 3.78 27.09 2.83
N HIS A 625 2.71 26.38 2.48
CA HIS A 625 1.38 26.52 3.03
C HIS A 625 0.82 25.14 3.39
N LEU A 626 0.44 24.95 4.64
CA LEU A 626 -0.07 23.69 5.15
C LEU A 626 -1.47 23.85 5.74
N ILE A 627 -2.40 23.02 5.29
CA ILE A 627 -3.69 22.84 5.95
C ILE A 627 -3.53 21.71 6.97
N VAL A 628 -3.95 21.91 8.22
CA VAL A 628 -3.92 20.89 9.26
C VAL A 628 -5.34 20.66 9.75
N GLN A 629 -5.92 19.51 9.37
CA GLN A 629 -7.20 19.09 9.90
C GLN A 629 -7.00 18.35 11.23
N LEU A 630 -7.67 18.79 12.28
CA LEU A 630 -7.70 18.13 13.59
C LEU A 630 -9.12 17.61 13.86
N TYR A 631 -9.20 16.34 14.23
CA TYR A 631 -10.39 15.63 14.70
C TYR A 631 -10.25 15.39 16.20
N PRO A 632 -10.61 16.37 17.08
CA PRO A 632 -10.19 16.41 18.48
C PRO A 632 -10.65 15.19 19.28
N HIS A 633 -9.72 14.53 20.00
CA HIS A 633 -9.99 13.45 20.94
C HIS A 633 -8.71 13.08 21.69
N GLY A 634 -8.67 13.31 23.00
CA GLY A 634 -7.52 12.96 23.84
C GLY A 634 -6.19 13.54 23.36
N ASP A 635 -5.11 12.87 23.73
CA ASP A 635 -3.77 13.16 23.21
C ASP A 635 -3.58 12.56 21.82
N SER A 636 -3.06 13.36 20.91
CA SER A 636 -2.81 12.94 19.53
C SER A 636 -1.55 13.55 18.96
N SER A 637 -0.92 12.84 17.99
CA SER A 637 0.27 13.33 17.32
C SER A 637 0.35 12.84 15.86
N PHE A 638 1.05 13.61 15.04
CA PHE A 638 1.42 13.24 13.67
C PHE A 638 2.81 13.77 13.37
N THR A 639 3.68 12.95 12.80
CA THR A 639 4.99 13.39 12.29
C THR A 639 4.91 13.71 10.81
N LEU A 640 5.03 14.99 10.45
CA LEU A 640 5.19 15.42 9.06
C LEU A 640 6.62 15.12 8.62
N TYR A 641 6.77 14.37 7.54
CA TYR A 641 8.05 14.08 6.90
C TYR A 641 8.22 14.89 5.62
N GLU A 642 9.39 15.47 5.43
CA GLU A 642 9.70 16.33 4.28
C GLU A 642 11.14 16.11 3.80
N ASP A 643 11.31 16.01 2.49
CA ASP A 643 12.57 15.97 1.76
C ASP A 643 12.44 16.75 0.45
N ASP A 644 13.43 16.70 -0.45
CA ASP A 644 13.31 17.36 -1.76
C ASP A 644 12.18 16.80 -2.63
N GLY A 645 11.70 15.57 -2.35
CA GLY A 645 10.64 14.86 -3.06
C GLY A 645 11.07 14.21 -4.36
N GLU A 646 12.31 14.28 -4.72
CA GLU A 646 12.79 13.79 -6.02
C GLU A 646 14.03 12.90 -5.93
N THR A 647 15.03 13.27 -5.12
CA THR A 647 16.33 12.60 -5.14
C THR A 647 16.50 11.56 -4.05
N ARG A 648 17.60 10.79 -4.12
CA ARG A 648 17.96 9.82 -3.08
C ARG A 648 18.71 10.45 -1.90
N ALA A 649 18.88 11.76 -1.88
CA ALA A 649 19.60 12.47 -0.83
C ALA A 649 19.03 12.20 0.58
N TYR A 650 17.70 11.98 0.70
CA TYR A 650 17.04 11.61 1.95
C TYR A 650 17.67 10.39 2.63
N LYS A 651 18.15 9.41 1.85
CA LYS A 651 18.74 8.15 2.33
C LYS A 651 20.26 8.16 2.30
N GLU A 652 20.85 8.70 1.23
CA GLU A 652 22.30 8.70 1.00
C GLU A 652 23.01 9.77 1.85
N GLN A 653 22.30 10.85 2.19
CA GLN A 653 22.85 12.03 2.90
C GLN A 653 22.02 12.39 4.13
N GLU A 654 20.98 11.62 4.48
CA GLU A 654 20.02 11.96 5.55
C GLU A 654 19.41 13.36 5.38
N ALA A 655 19.19 13.77 4.11
CA ALA A 655 18.75 15.12 3.73
C ALA A 655 17.21 15.20 3.78
N TYR A 656 16.67 15.36 4.99
CA TYR A 656 15.24 15.44 5.27
C TYR A 656 14.95 16.16 6.60
N ALA A 657 13.69 16.49 6.82
CA ALA A 657 13.18 17.05 8.07
C ALA A 657 11.95 16.31 8.58
N GLU A 658 11.77 16.29 9.89
CA GLU A 658 10.59 15.78 10.58
C GLU A 658 10.02 16.87 11.49
N THR A 659 8.71 17.12 11.37
CA THR A 659 7.99 18.09 12.22
C THR A 659 6.88 17.35 12.95
N GLU A 660 6.93 17.30 14.26
CA GLU A 660 5.88 16.72 15.07
C GLU A 660 4.76 17.73 15.30
N ILE A 661 3.53 17.35 15.01
CA ILE A 661 2.31 18.11 15.31
C ILE A 661 1.57 17.33 16.39
N THR A 662 1.29 17.98 17.51
CA THR A 662 0.61 17.37 18.65
C THR A 662 -0.66 18.13 19.00
N ALA A 663 -1.66 17.43 19.51
CA ALA A 663 -2.85 18.06 20.06
C ALA A 663 -3.28 17.34 21.34
N ASN A 664 -3.85 18.13 22.27
CA ASN A 664 -4.57 17.63 23.44
C ASN A 664 -5.98 18.20 23.39
N ALA A 665 -6.96 17.33 23.56
CA ALA A 665 -8.38 17.67 23.53
C ALA A 665 -9.16 16.84 24.53
N PRO A 666 -10.38 17.24 24.94
CA PRO A 666 -11.25 16.39 25.72
C PRO A 666 -11.59 15.08 25.00
N GLU A 667 -11.99 14.08 25.78
CA GLU A 667 -12.57 12.84 25.24
C GLU A 667 -13.88 13.13 24.51
N SER A 668 -14.26 12.25 23.59
CA SER A 668 -15.47 12.40 22.78
C SER A 668 -16.72 12.64 23.62
N GLY A 669 -17.50 13.64 23.22
CA GLY A 669 -18.74 14.03 23.93
C GLY A 669 -18.54 14.88 25.18
N VAL A 670 -17.31 15.31 25.47
CA VAL A 670 -16.98 16.21 26.58
C VAL A 670 -16.55 17.57 26.00
N ALA A 671 -17.10 18.66 26.54
CA ALA A 671 -16.67 20.02 26.23
C ALA A 671 -15.39 20.35 27.01
N GLY A 672 -14.51 21.15 26.42
CA GLY A 672 -13.30 21.63 27.07
C GLY A 672 -12.27 22.12 26.06
N ASP A 673 -11.19 22.65 26.57
CA ASP A 673 -10.17 23.34 25.81
C ASP A 673 -9.40 22.38 24.87
N ILE A 674 -8.91 22.94 23.76
CA ILE A 674 -8.07 22.23 22.80
C ILE A 674 -6.74 22.97 22.70
N THR A 675 -5.63 22.24 22.84
CA THR A 675 -4.30 22.75 22.51
C THR A 675 -3.80 22.04 21.24
N LEU A 676 -3.14 22.80 20.37
CA LEU A 676 -2.45 22.26 19.21
C LEU A 676 -1.06 22.89 19.12
N THR A 677 -0.03 22.06 18.97
CA THR A 677 1.34 22.50 18.87
C THR A 677 1.99 21.95 17.61
N VAL A 678 2.64 22.82 16.83
CA VAL A 678 3.57 22.42 15.78
C VAL A 678 4.98 22.60 16.34
N ASN A 679 5.67 21.51 16.58
CA ASN A 679 7.02 21.53 17.12
C ASN A 679 8.02 22.05 16.07
N PRO A 680 9.19 22.57 16.48
CA PRO A 680 10.24 22.96 15.54
C PRO A 680 10.62 21.81 14.62
N ALA A 681 10.86 22.12 13.34
CA ALA A 681 11.33 21.14 12.38
C ALA A 681 12.70 20.58 12.80
N ASN A 682 12.78 19.27 12.96
CA ASN A 682 14.02 18.54 13.17
C ASN A 682 14.65 18.25 11.82
N VAL A 683 15.59 19.10 11.39
CA VAL A 683 16.32 18.93 10.14
C VAL A 683 17.54 18.05 10.40
N HIS A 684 17.61 16.90 9.73
CA HIS A 684 18.76 16.01 9.82
C HIS A 684 19.93 16.55 8.99
N ASN A 685 19.70 16.83 7.70
CA ASN A 685 20.60 17.62 6.85
C ASN A 685 19.78 18.43 5.86
N ASP A 686 20.37 19.51 5.34
CA ASP A 686 19.75 20.42 4.39
C ASP A 686 19.44 19.73 3.06
N TYR A 687 18.32 20.09 2.44
CA TYR A 687 17.87 19.57 1.15
C TYR A 687 17.33 20.67 0.24
N GLU A 688 17.30 20.40 -1.06
CA GLU A 688 16.81 21.37 -2.04
C GLU A 688 15.31 21.63 -1.83
N GLY A 689 14.91 22.89 -1.82
CA GLY A 689 13.51 23.29 -1.57
C GLY A 689 13.06 23.20 -0.11
N GLN A 690 14.00 23.10 0.84
CA GLN A 690 13.70 23.12 2.27
C GLN A 690 12.94 24.37 2.66
N ILE A 691 11.83 24.16 3.39
CA ILE A 691 10.98 25.26 3.85
C ILE A 691 11.57 25.85 5.13
N SER A 692 11.75 27.19 5.16
CA SER A 692 12.21 27.92 6.35
C SER A 692 11.08 28.70 7.05
N GLU A 693 10.03 29.05 6.28
CA GLU A 693 8.84 29.74 6.77
C GLU A 693 7.61 29.10 6.16
N ARG A 694 6.55 28.98 6.94
CA ARG A 694 5.29 28.35 6.52
C ARG A 694 4.08 29.08 7.07
N SER A 695 3.05 29.22 6.24
CA SER A 695 1.71 29.63 6.66
C SER A 695 0.84 28.41 6.93
N TYR A 696 -0.13 28.57 7.82
CA TYR A 696 -0.98 27.48 8.26
C TYR A 696 -2.46 27.86 8.20
N ASP A 697 -3.29 26.92 7.72
CA ASP A 697 -4.73 26.94 7.87
C ASP A 697 -5.12 25.74 8.75
N PHE A 698 -5.48 25.98 10.02
CA PHE A 698 -5.98 24.91 10.87
C PHE A 698 -7.49 24.79 10.71
N GLN A 699 -7.95 23.55 10.56
CA GLN A 699 -9.37 23.20 10.50
C GLN A 699 -9.67 22.24 11.65
N ILE A 700 -10.22 22.74 12.72
CA ILE A 700 -10.53 21.94 13.90
C ILE A 700 -12.03 21.62 13.89
N LEU A 701 -12.39 20.34 13.85
CA LEU A 701 -13.77 19.89 13.86
C LEU A 701 -14.33 19.94 15.29
N SER A 702 -14.61 21.17 15.75
CA SER A 702 -15.18 21.44 17.06
C SER A 702 -16.69 21.63 16.95
N LEU A 703 -17.45 20.82 17.70
CA LEU A 703 -18.91 20.97 17.75
C LEU A 703 -19.37 22.25 18.47
N LEU A 704 -18.46 22.89 19.19
CA LEU A 704 -18.72 24.10 19.96
C LEU A 704 -17.93 25.27 19.42
N LYS A 705 -18.56 26.44 19.36
CA LYS A 705 -17.86 27.68 19.06
C LYS A 705 -16.96 28.04 20.24
N PRO A 706 -15.67 28.36 20.04
CA PRO A 706 -14.78 28.78 21.09
C PRO A 706 -15.17 30.15 21.69
N LEU A 707 -14.78 30.38 22.93
CA LEU A 707 -14.88 31.67 23.59
C LEU A 707 -13.78 32.62 23.11
N SER A 708 -12.59 32.09 22.96
CA SER A 708 -11.41 32.83 22.48
C SER A 708 -10.39 31.85 21.91
N ILE A 709 -9.43 32.38 21.12
CA ILE A 709 -8.26 31.66 20.64
C ILE A 709 -7.02 32.48 20.95
N GLU A 710 -6.02 31.82 21.53
CA GLU A 710 -4.69 32.40 21.73
C GLU A 710 -3.70 31.73 20.78
N PHE A 711 -2.86 32.52 20.14
CA PHE A 711 -1.74 32.12 19.34
C PHE A 711 -0.45 32.57 20.02
N ASP A 712 0.43 31.62 20.37
CA ASP A 712 1.62 31.80 21.19
C ASP A 712 1.29 32.49 22.55
N SER A 713 1.32 33.79 22.63
CA SER A 713 1.00 34.53 23.85
C SER A 713 0.02 35.68 23.64
N GLY A 714 -0.65 35.70 22.49
CA GLY A 714 -1.59 36.78 22.15
C GLY A 714 -2.94 36.26 21.59
N PRO A 715 -4.00 37.03 21.80
CA PRO A 715 -5.31 36.66 21.28
C PRO A 715 -5.36 36.81 19.76
N LEU A 716 -6.04 35.88 19.07
CA LEU A 716 -6.42 36.00 17.67
C LEU A 716 -7.80 36.64 17.55
N ASP A 717 -7.95 37.53 16.57
CA ASP A 717 -9.22 38.17 16.29
C ASP A 717 -10.21 37.23 15.59
N GLU A 718 -11.47 37.23 16.06
CA GLU A 718 -12.58 36.61 15.36
C GLU A 718 -12.99 37.49 14.18
N VAL A 719 -13.10 36.90 12.98
CA VAL A 719 -13.63 37.58 11.79
C VAL A 719 -15.07 37.15 11.52
N SER A 720 -15.81 37.94 10.70
CA SER A 720 -17.27 37.76 10.53
C SER A 720 -17.64 36.72 9.48
N SER A 721 -16.70 36.30 8.62
CA SER A 721 -16.94 35.34 7.53
C SER A 721 -15.67 34.67 7.06
N MET A 722 -15.83 33.57 6.32
CA MET A 722 -14.72 32.92 5.59
C MET A 722 -14.07 33.82 4.56
N GLU A 723 -14.84 34.74 3.95
CA GLU A 723 -14.31 35.71 3.00
C GLU A 723 -13.35 36.67 3.70
N ASP A 724 -13.77 37.19 4.89
CA ASP A 724 -12.93 38.06 5.72
C ASP A 724 -11.68 37.32 6.21
N LEU A 725 -11.80 36.05 6.62
CA LEU A 725 -10.65 35.24 7.03
C LEU A 725 -9.68 35.03 5.87
N THR A 726 -10.18 34.77 4.68
CA THR A 726 -9.35 34.62 3.48
C THR A 726 -8.57 35.89 3.17
N ALA A 727 -9.21 37.06 3.35
CA ALA A 727 -8.61 38.38 3.11
C ALA A 727 -7.64 38.82 4.23
N SER A 728 -7.77 38.29 5.45
CA SER A 728 -6.89 38.58 6.57
C SER A 728 -5.53 37.93 6.45
N GLN A 729 -4.53 38.41 7.22
CA GLN A 729 -3.25 37.75 7.38
C GLN A 729 -3.34 36.63 8.43
N GLU A 730 -4.08 36.87 9.51
CA GLU A 730 -4.33 35.93 10.59
C GLU A 730 -5.67 36.22 11.25
N GLY A 731 -6.23 35.24 11.94
CA GLY A 731 -7.52 35.34 12.60
C GLY A 731 -8.24 33.98 12.61
N TRP A 732 -9.48 33.99 13.09
CA TRP A 732 -10.30 32.78 13.10
C TRP A 732 -11.76 33.03 12.79
N TYR A 733 -12.43 31.98 12.27
CA TYR A 733 -13.85 31.98 11.98
C TYR A 733 -14.45 30.62 12.34
N TYR A 734 -15.60 30.59 13.00
CA TYR A 734 -16.33 29.35 13.31
C TYR A 734 -17.51 29.20 12.36
N ASP A 735 -17.48 28.16 11.53
CA ASP A 735 -18.58 27.79 10.65
C ASP A 735 -19.40 26.65 11.24
N ALA A 736 -20.55 27.00 11.85
CA ALA A 736 -21.48 26.02 12.41
C ALA A 736 -22.16 25.12 11.35
N SER A 737 -22.11 25.51 10.07
CA SER A 737 -22.72 24.76 8.95
C SER A 737 -21.75 23.80 8.27
N ASP A 738 -20.44 24.01 8.43
CA ASP A 738 -19.44 23.08 7.92
C ASP A 738 -19.23 21.92 8.90
N ARG A 739 -19.58 20.71 8.48
CA ARG A 739 -19.34 19.44 9.21
C ARG A 739 -19.79 19.45 10.68
N TYR A 740 -20.94 20.05 10.95
CA TYR A 740 -21.53 20.30 12.29
C TYR A 740 -20.73 21.25 13.20
N GLY A 741 -19.79 21.96 12.65
CA GLY A 741 -18.96 22.96 13.33
C GLY A 741 -17.48 22.74 13.01
N THR A 742 -16.95 23.61 12.17
CA THR A 742 -15.52 23.67 11.89
C THR A 742 -14.98 25.03 12.30
N LEU A 743 -13.95 24.99 13.11
CA LEU A 743 -13.16 26.16 13.46
C LEU A 743 -12.03 26.31 12.44
N HIS A 744 -12.05 27.41 11.70
CA HIS A 744 -11.00 27.78 10.75
C HIS A 744 -10.09 28.82 11.38
N ILE A 745 -8.79 28.54 11.45
CA ILE A 745 -7.79 29.43 11.99
C ILE A 745 -6.69 29.63 10.92
N LYS A 746 -6.41 30.89 10.58
CA LYS A 746 -5.37 31.22 9.63
C LYS A 746 -4.21 31.90 10.36
N ILE A 747 -3.00 31.38 10.13
CA ILE A 747 -1.77 31.92 10.67
C ILE A 747 -0.83 32.28 9.50
N GLY A 748 -0.37 33.51 9.46
CA GLY A 748 0.60 33.99 8.50
C GLY A 748 1.94 33.23 8.58
N LYS A 749 2.91 33.60 7.75
CA LYS A 749 4.21 32.91 7.70
C LYS A 749 4.93 32.95 9.05
N GLN A 750 5.25 31.77 9.55
CA GLN A 750 6.02 31.52 10.76
C GLN A 750 7.29 30.75 10.42
N SER A 751 8.36 30.95 11.19
CA SER A 751 9.57 30.15 11.06
C SER A 751 9.29 28.70 11.45
N VAL A 752 9.62 27.74 10.60
CA VAL A 752 9.46 26.31 10.91
C VAL A 752 10.42 25.83 12.00
N TYR A 753 11.43 26.63 12.39
CA TYR A 753 12.40 26.30 13.42
C TYR A 753 12.01 26.82 14.82
N GLN A 754 10.81 27.40 14.95
CA GLN A 754 10.26 27.82 16.23
C GLN A 754 8.95 27.05 16.48
N PRO A 755 8.63 26.74 17.74
CA PRO A 755 7.36 26.12 18.05
C PRO A 755 6.22 27.10 17.76
N LEU A 756 5.08 26.58 17.33
CA LEU A 756 3.83 27.32 17.20
C LEU A 756 2.82 26.67 18.14
N SER A 757 2.13 27.44 18.94
CA SER A 757 1.13 26.94 19.89
C SER A 757 -0.19 27.68 19.73
N LEU A 758 -1.27 26.91 19.61
CA LEU A 758 -2.65 27.37 19.61
C LEU A 758 -3.36 26.85 20.86
N PHE A 759 -4.06 27.73 21.55
CA PHE A 759 -4.97 27.41 22.62
C PHE A 759 -6.38 27.85 22.25
N VAL A 760 -7.32 26.93 22.24
CA VAL A 760 -8.73 27.14 21.92
C VAL A 760 -9.54 26.98 23.18
N ASP A 761 -10.03 28.11 23.72
CA ASP A 761 -10.83 28.19 24.95
C ASP A 761 -12.29 27.84 24.65
N ILE A 762 -12.78 26.76 25.21
CA ILE A 762 -14.16 26.27 25.04
C ILE A 762 -14.84 26.17 26.42
N ASP A 763 -16.03 26.70 26.51
CA ASP A 763 -16.85 26.57 27.75
C ASP A 763 -17.03 25.08 28.11
N GLU A 764 -16.35 24.64 29.14
CA GLU A 764 -16.39 23.25 29.62
C GLU A 764 -17.81 22.81 30.11
N ASN A 765 -18.69 23.78 30.40
CA ASN A 765 -20.06 23.54 30.84
C ASN A 765 -21.05 23.58 29.66
N ALA A 766 -20.63 23.88 28.46
CA ALA A 766 -21.50 23.92 27.30
C ALA A 766 -22.06 22.52 26.97
N PRO A 767 -23.35 22.40 26.69
CA PRO A 767 -23.92 21.13 26.28
C PRO A 767 -23.40 20.71 24.92
N MET A 768 -22.80 19.50 24.82
CA MET A 768 -22.31 18.98 23.58
C MET A 768 -23.44 18.73 22.58
N PRO A 769 -23.37 19.32 21.38
CA PRO A 769 -24.32 19.02 20.31
C PRO A 769 -24.23 17.56 19.90
N LYS A 770 -25.36 16.96 19.54
CA LYS A 770 -25.39 15.60 18.98
C LYS A 770 -25.50 15.68 17.49
N THR A 771 -24.57 15.04 16.79
CA THR A 771 -24.73 14.80 15.36
C THR A 771 -25.77 13.69 15.15
N PRO A 772 -26.65 13.79 14.15
CA PRO A 772 -27.59 12.71 13.87
C PRO A 772 -26.80 11.45 13.47
N PRO A 773 -27.12 10.28 14.06
CA PRO A 773 -26.49 9.03 13.66
C PRO A 773 -26.89 8.70 12.21
N TYR A 774 -26.05 7.90 11.53
CA TYR A 774 -26.48 7.26 10.28
C TYR A 774 -27.78 6.49 10.52
N LYS A 775 -28.77 6.65 9.63
CA LYS A 775 -30.01 5.90 9.71
C LYS A 775 -29.68 4.41 9.64
N GLN A 776 -29.84 3.69 10.72
CA GLN A 776 -29.85 2.23 10.70
C GLN A 776 -31.18 1.79 10.07
N SER A 777 -31.14 0.87 9.13
CA SER A 777 -32.38 0.27 8.64
C SER A 777 -33.02 -0.52 9.79
N THR A 778 -34.15 -0.03 10.27
CA THR A 778 -34.99 -0.86 11.14
C THR A 778 -35.62 -1.94 10.27
N SER A 779 -34.98 -3.10 10.20
CA SER A 779 -35.61 -4.29 9.65
C SER A 779 -36.70 -4.77 10.59
N THR A 780 -37.83 -4.08 10.62
CA THR A 780 -39.07 -4.67 11.13
C THR A 780 -39.62 -5.57 10.02
N THR A 781 -39.33 -6.85 10.13
CA THR A 781 -40.21 -7.89 9.57
C THR A 781 -41.58 -7.74 10.19
N ASN A 782 -42.47 -6.96 9.55
CA ASN A 782 -43.91 -7.19 9.64
C ASN A 782 -44.59 -6.55 8.42
N GLY A 783 -45.29 -7.36 7.65
CA GLY A 783 -46.04 -6.94 6.48
C GLY A 783 -47.22 -6.04 6.83
N SER A 784 -47.51 -5.23 5.90
CA SER A 784 -48.78 -4.61 5.45
C SER A 784 -48.68 -3.09 5.33
N GLY A 785 -48.80 -2.65 4.14
CA GLY A 785 -49.35 -1.47 3.51
C GLY A 785 -49.43 -0.15 4.27
N GLY A 786 -48.76 0.86 3.74
CA GLY A 786 -48.99 2.26 4.10
C GLY A 786 -48.25 3.22 3.17
N VAL A 787 -48.92 3.62 2.08
CA VAL A 787 -48.48 4.71 1.19
C VAL A 787 -48.61 6.03 1.96
N GLY A 788 -47.47 6.71 2.20
CA GLY A 788 -47.56 8.07 2.74
C GLY A 788 -46.35 8.49 3.51
N GLU A 789 -45.22 8.82 2.86
CA GLU A 789 -44.17 9.72 3.40
C GLU A 789 -43.11 10.17 2.36
N ILE A 790 -43.41 10.01 1.05
CA ILE A 790 -42.51 10.47 -0.03
C ILE A 790 -42.69 11.97 -0.38
N ALA A 791 -43.71 12.64 0.23
CA ALA A 791 -44.05 14.01 -0.18
C ALA A 791 -43.30 15.16 0.55
N VAL A 792 -42.50 14.87 1.58
CA VAL A 792 -41.83 15.93 2.37
C VAL A 792 -40.37 16.15 1.98
N MET A 793 -39.72 15.17 1.33
CA MET A 793 -38.30 15.31 0.93
C MET A 793 -38.07 16.09 -0.38
N MET A 794 -39.10 16.25 -1.23
CA MET A 794 -38.96 17.02 -2.48
C MET A 794 -39.11 18.54 -2.33
N LEU A 795 -39.52 19.03 -1.18
CA LEU A 795 -39.69 20.49 -0.95
C LEU A 795 -38.48 21.18 -0.35
N LEU A 796 -37.49 20.43 0.15
CA LEU A 796 -36.22 20.97 0.66
C LEU A 796 -35.09 21.03 -0.39
N LEU A 797 -35.18 20.25 -1.45
CA LEU A 797 -34.21 20.26 -2.57
C LEU A 797 -34.45 21.41 -3.59
N ALA A 798 -35.63 21.99 -3.61
CA ALA A 798 -35.96 23.14 -4.50
C ALA A 798 -35.46 24.50 -3.97
N GLY A 799 -35.02 24.58 -2.73
CA GLY A 799 -34.51 25.82 -2.09
C GLY A 799 -33.00 26.05 -2.29
N TRP A 800 -32.25 25.02 -2.64
CA TRP A 800 -30.79 25.07 -2.64
C TRP A 800 -30.16 25.37 -4.02
N LEU A 801 -30.92 25.18 -5.10
CA LEU A 801 -30.46 25.42 -6.48
C LEU A 801 -30.57 26.89 -6.98
N ARG A 802 -30.85 27.89 -6.09
CA ARG A 802 -30.92 29.30 -6.46
C ARG A 802 -29.83 30.21 -5.94
N ARG A 803 -28.71 29.71 -5.41
CA ARG A 803 -27.66 30.56 -4.86
C ARG A 803 -26.25 30.37 -5.43
N TYR A 804 -26.08 29.65 -6.53
CA TYR A 804 -24.82 29.67 -7.25
C TYR A 804 -25.10 29.72 -8.77
N TYR A 805 -25.28 30.90 -9.27
CA TYR A 805 -24.94 31.37 -10.61
C TYR A 805 -24.24 32.72 -10.44
#